data_607d27f1c1594d8b039ebb31bdcc5b8a
#
_entry.id   607d27f1c1594d8b039ebb31bdcc5b8a
#
_cell.length_a   1.000
_cell.length_b   1.000
_cell.length_c   1.000
_cell.angle_alpha   90.00
_cell.angle_beta   90.00
_cell.angle_gamma   90.00
#
_symmetry.space_group_name_H-M   'P 1'
#
loop_
_entity.id
_entity.type
_entity.pdbx_description
1 polymer ?
#
loop_
_entity_poly.entity_id
_entity_poly.type
_entity_poly.pdbx_seq_one_letter_code
_entity_poly.pdbx_strand_id
1 'polypeptide(L)'
;MHIKYLRFIICLFLILLSTAQGYSQEVITECLGIELPNYRWYSLLPSDPVEMMMVSNDWKPPAEGKSIRINDTLSVCWEKIKADSSGWFSGDVFNTGYAYVQVNSDKNKVMLLEAMGNFKVYVNGEPRIGNQYQYKDEYEFWEPRFDFCLLPIKLKKGRNDLLFQCMRGMLKVKLHRPETIILFNNKDITLPDLLIGEATDTWGAIVVINATDKPLRHALISSPHPLIKLSPVPIIQPMSVRKVGFRLQGPAPAEKGPVNIPLILSSGDQVLSNTTIQFRVLSPLEIRKCTFISQIDGSVQYYALNPAQKNPDQPKALVLTVHGAAVEAFNQANSYYPKSWAHIVAPTNRRPYGYNWEDWGRLDALEVLRLVKQKLNIDSTRVYLTGHSMGGHGTWHLGALYPDQFAAIGPSAGWISFWSYRVREQKKNLSPAEQLWMRPTSPSNTIALSPNYRQMGLYIIHGALDDNVPVEQSQLMVAELEKFHHDFVYHQQDSVGHWWDLRAEPGADCVDWPPLFDFFARHRIPDLQQIRTIDFITPSPGISSKDHWLSIAAQQRQYEFSKVRIQFDPGMKRFHGTTVNVLHMGLDLELLSPGDIFIIQLDNQAIENLNRNDYQSQIWLENFHGRWTVVAPWSMQEKGPHRYGTLKDGFNNNMLFVYGTQGNREENVWAFNKARFDAETFWYQGNGSVDIIADAEFNPGADPDRSVILYGNADTNAAWKYLLTDSPVQVSRNRIGFGKDILKGSDLACLFIRPRKGSMLASICVIAGSGIKGMRLTVNRPYLYPGFGFPDIMIFDSTLLKGDSTGMKLAGFFGIDWSVENGEFVINN
;
A
#
# COMPACT_ATOMS: atom_id res chain seq x y z
N MET A 1 -13.24 67.50 4.77
CA MET A 1 -13.40 66.16 5.36
C MET A 1 -13.72 65.08 4.30
N HIS A 2 -14.30 65.42 3.14
CA HIS A 2 -14.68 64.45 2.10
C HIS A 2 -13.54 63.93 1.22
N ILE A 3 -12.40 64.60 1.09
CA ILE A 3 -11.28 64.19 0.22
C ILE A 3 -10.37 63.14 0.88
N LYS A 4 -10.31 63.07 2.20
CA LYS A 4 -9.52 62.04 2.93
C LYS A 4 -10.24 60.69 2.93
N TYR A 5 -11.56 60.66 2.94
CA TYR A 5 -12.33 59.40 2.85
C TYR A 5 -12.30 58.79 1.44
N LEU A 6 -12.28 59.57 0.41
CA LEU A 6 -12.18 59.05 -0.97
C LEU A 6 -10.84 58.42 -1.27
N ARG A 7 -9.73 58.94 -0.72
CA ARG A 7 -8.38 58.30 -0.84
C ARG A 7 -8.27 57.03 -0.03
N PHE A 8 -8.93 56.92 1.09
CA PHE A 8 -8.94 55.70 1.89
C PHE A 8 -9.76 54.58 1.24
N ILE A 9 -10.90 54.89 0.64
CA ILE A 9 -11.74 53.94 -0.11
C ILE A 9 -11.06 53.52 -1.42
N ILE A 10 -10.35 54.39 -2.12
CA ILE A 10 -9.55 54.03 -3.31
C ILE A 10 -8.35 53.16 -2.95
N CYS A 11 -7.68 53.41 -1.82
CA CYS A 11 -6.61 52.53 -1.32
C CYS A 11 -7.14 51.16 -0.85
N LEU A 12 -8.32 51.10 -0.21
CA LEU A 12 -8.97 49.85 0.16
C LEU A 12 -9.44 49.06 -1.07
N PHE A 13 -9.96 49.74 -2.12
CA PHE A 13 -10.32 49.07 -3.38
C PHE A 13 -9.09 48.62 -4.19
N LEU A 14 -7.98 49.36 -4.14
CA LEU A 14 -6.72 48.91 -4.73
C LEU A 14 -6.04 47.75 -3.93
N ILE A 15 -6.23 47.69 -2.62
CA ILE A 15 -5.75 46.56 -1.79
C ILE A 15 -6.67 45.35 -1.98
N LEU A 16 -7.96 45.51 -2.20
CA LEU A 16 -8.90 44.44 -2.52
C LEU A 16 -8.78 43.92 -3.96
N LEU A 17 -8.24 44.72 -4.90
CA LEU A 17 -7.92 44.30 -6.26
C LEU A 17 -6.56 43.64 -6.40
N SER A 18 -5.70 43.70 -5.36
CA SER A 18 -4.39 43.04 -5.36
C SER A 18 -4.39 41.63 -4.78
N THR A 19 -5.53 41.10 -4.30
CA THR A 19 -5.63 39.73 -3.76
C THR A 19 -6.34 38.73 -4.65
N ALA A 20 -6.73 39.13 -5.86
CA ALA A 20 -7.16 38.22 -6.92
C ALA A 20 -6.09 38.13 -8.02
N GLN A 21 -4.87 37.74 -7.67
CA GLN A 21 -3.97 37.15 -8.64
C GLN A 21 -4.54 35.75 -8.95
N GLY A 22 -5.53 35.72 -9.85
CA GLY A 22 -5.96 34.49 -10.47
C GLY A 22 -4.76 33.86 -11.16
N TYR A 23 -4.37 32.66 -10.72
CA TYR A 23 -3.47 31.79 -11.43
C TYR A 23 -3.84 31.81 -12.91
N SER A 24 -2.89 32.00 -13.81
CA SER A 24 -3.11 31.74 -15.23
C SER A 24 -3.29 30.22 -15.38
N GLN A 25 -4.53 29.79 -15.16
CA GLN A 25 -4.97 28.41 -15.27
C GLN A 25 -5.47 28.19 -16.68
N GLU A 26 -4.93 27.19 -17.37
CA GLU A 26 -5.42 26.73 -18.65
C GLU A 26 -6.19 25.42 -18.42
N VAL A 27 -7.51 25.45 -18.64
CA VAL A 27 -8.37 24.27 -18.63
C VAL A 27 -8.39 23.69 -20.04
N ILE A 28 -8.08 22.40 -20.14
CA ILE A 28 -8.14 21.69 -21.42
C ILE A 28 -9.62 21.36 -21.73
N THR A 29 -10.10 21.79 -22.89
CA THR A 29 -11.51 21.67 -23.28
C THR A 29 -11.75 20.74 -24.47
N GLU A 30 -10.68 20.28 -25.13
CA GLU A 30 -10.77 19.33 -26.25
C GLU A 30 -9.68 18.26 -26.13
N CYS A 31 -10.04 17.03 -26.47
CA CYS A 31 -9.10 15.91 -26.59
C CYS A 31 -9.50 14.99 -27.73
N LEU A 32 -8.58 14.10 -28.12
CA LEU A 32 -8.92 12.90 -28.91
C LEU A 32 -9.03 11.73 -27.95
N GLY A 33 -10.16 11.03 -27.96
CA GLY A 33 -10.42 9.87 -27.12
C GLY A 33 -10.47 8.58 -27.93
N ILE A 34 -10.05 7.48 -27.32
CA ILE A 34 -10.21 6.13 -27.88
C ILE A 34 -10.63 5.17 -26.79
N GLU A 35 -11.72 4.47 -27.01
CA GLU A 35 -12.18 3.42 -26.08
C GLU A 35 -11.46 2.10 -26.35
N LEU A 36 -11.15 1.35 -25.29
CA LEU A 36 -10.65 -0.02 -25.35
C LEU A 36 -11.71 -0.97 -24.74
N PRO A 37 -12.71 -1.43 -25.51
CA PRO A 37 -13.91 -2.09 -24.98
C PRO A 37 -13.64 -3.34 -24.15
N ASN A 38 -12.55 -4.06 -24.45
CA ASN A 38 -12.17 -5.29 -23.77
C ASN A 38 -11.09 -5.08 -22.71
N TYR A 39 -10.68 -3.83 -22.48
CA TYR A 39 -9.71 -3.55 -21.45
C TYR A 39 -10.34 -3.68 -20.06
N ARG A 40 -9.67 -4.45 -19.20
CA ARG A 40 -10.03 -4.58 -17.80
C ARG A 40 -8.74 -4.41 -16.98
N TRP A 41 -8.57 -3.28 -16.34
CA TRP A 41 -7.36 -2.94 -15.55
C TRP A 41 -7.04 -3.98 -14.46
N TYR A 42 -8.06 -4.68 -13.97
CA TYR A 42 -7.95 -5.76 -12.97
C TYR A 42 -7.73 -7.15 -13.62
N SER A 43 -7.70 -7.25 -14.92
CA SER A 43 -7.35 -8.50 -15.61
C SER A 43 -5.87 -8.82 -15.42
N LEU A 44 -5.56 -10.09 -15.24
CA LEU A 44 -4.17 -10.55 -15.16
C LEU A 44 -3.38 -10.19 -16.43
N LEU A 45 -4.03 -10.29 -17.58
CA LEU A 45 -3.47 -10.04 -18.92
C LEU A 45 -4.38 -9.10 -19.72
N PRO A 46 -4.39 -7.80 -19.41
CA PRO A 46 -5.18 -6.87 -20.22
C PRO A 46 -4.53 -6.68 -21.58
N SER A 47 -5.34 -6.74 -22.66
CA SER A 47 -4.88 -6.35 -23.98
C SER A 47 -4.85 -4.84 -24.09
N ASP A 48 -3.67 -4.27 -24.42
CA ASP A 48 -3.48 -2.82 -24.51
C ASP A 48 -2.62 -2.45 -25.72
N PRO A 49 -3.24 -2.21 -26.89
CA PRO A 49 -2.53 -1.86 -28.11
C PRO A 49 -1.88 -0.46 -28.06
N VAL A 50 -2.38 0.47 -27.24
CA VAL A 50 -1.79 1.79 -27.06
C VAL A 50 -0.48 1.67 -26.31
N GLU A 51 -0.47 0.91 -25.21
CA GLU A 51 0.75 0.59 -24.49
C GLU A 51 1.74 -0.20 -25.32
N MET A 52 1.28 -1.11 -26.17
CA MET A 52 2.15 -1.83 -27.10
C MET A 52 2.91 -0.86 -28.00
N MET A 53 2.24 0.17 -28.53
CA MET A 53 2.90 1.20 -29.35
C MET A 53 3.90 2.02 -28.52
N MET A 54 3.59 2.38 -27.28
CA MET A 54 4.50 3.09 -26.39
C MET A 54 5.76 2.27 -26.08
N VAL A 55 5.61 1.00 -25.73
CA VAL A 55 6.70 0.08 -25.44
C VAL A 55 7.60 -0.13 -26.67
N SER A 56 7.00 -0.32 -27.85
CA SER A 56 7.71 -0.58 -29.10
C SER A 56 8.34 0.68 -29.73
N ASN A 57 8.09 1.86 -29.17
CA ASN A 57 8.47 3.16 -29.76
C ASN A 57 7.81 3.47 -31.10
N ASP A 58 6.66 2.86 -31.34
CA ASP A 58 5.86 3.05 -32.57
C ASP A 58 4.74 4.08 -32.38
N TRP A 59 4.65 4.64 -31.17
CA TRP A 59 3.67 5.67 -30.85
C TRP A 59 3.83 6.89 -31.73
N LYS A 60 2.72 7.28 -32.37
CA LYS A 60 2.60 8.54 -33.11
C LYS A 60 1.34 9.25 -32.62
N PRO A 61 1.40 10.58 -32.43
CA PRO A 61 0.21 11.35 -32.09
C PRO A 61 -0.96 11.03 -33.02
N PRO A 62 -2.12 10.74 -32.48
CA PRO A 62 -3.29 10.37 -33.26
C PRO A 62 -3.87 11.57 -34.01
N ALA A 63 -4.64 11.26 -35.06
CA ALA A 63 -5.55 12.18 -35.74
C ALA A 63 -6.98 11.65 -35.58
N GLU A 64 -7.95 12.56 -35.65
CA GLU A 64 -9.37 12.19 -35.68
C GLU A 64 -9.67 11.20 -36.79
N GLY A 65 -10.46 10.16 -36.49
CA GLY A 65 -10.80 9.08 -37.43
C GLY A 65 -9.71 8.03 -37.64
N LYS A 66 -8.50 8.20 -37.11
CA LYS A 66 -7.45 7.20 -37.20
C LYS A 66 -7.80 5.98 -36.35
N SER A 67 -7.79 4.79 -36.96
CA SER A 67 -8.11 3.55 -36.29
C SER A 67 -6.90 2.86 -35.66
N ILE A 68 -7.17 2.12 -34.59
CA ILE A 68 -6.24 1.16 -33.96
C ILE A 68 -6.90 -0.20 -33.99
N ARG A 69 -6.17 -1.23 -34.41
CA ARG A 69 -6.63 -2.62 -34.39
C ARG A 69 -6.45 -3.19 -32.99
N ILE A 70 -7.54 -3.64 -32.38
CA ILE A 70 -7.56 -4.29 -31.07
C ILE A 70 -7.28 -5.80 -31.21
N ASN A 71 -7.96 -6.46 -32.17
CA ASN A 71 -7.80 -7.86 -32.51
C ASN A 71 -8.19 -8.08 -33.99
N ASP A 72 -8.33 -9.35 -34.42
CA ASP A 72 -8.60 -9.67 -35.82
C ASP A 72 -9.96 -9.18 -36.34
N THR A 73 -10.91 -8.94 -35.47
CA THR A 73 -12.28 -8.54 -35.81
C THR A 73 -12.65 -7.12 -35.37
N LEU A 74 -11.88 -6.51 -34.48
CA LEU A 74 -12.23 -5.24 -33.86
C LEU A 74 -11.15 -4.19 -34.11
N SER A 75 -11.58 -3.04 -34.62
CA SER A 75 -10.80 -1.80 -34.69
C SER A 75 -11.59 -0.68 -34.07
N VAL A 76 -10.92 0.21 -33.36
CA VAL A 76 -11.51 1.40 -32.73
C VAL A 76 -10.84 2.65 -33.31
N CYS A 77 -11.55 3.78 -33.31
CA CYS A 77 -11.07 5.03 -33.88
C CYS A 77 -10.89 6.10 -32.80
N TRP A 78 -9.95 6.99 -33.05
CA TRP A 78 -9.78 8.21 -32.28
C TRP A 78 -10.88 9.22 -32.65
N GLU A 79 -11.61 9.69 -31.64
CA GLU A 79 -12.72 10.62 -31.81
C GLU A 79 -12.44 11.93 -31.06
N LYS A 80 -12.88 13.04 -31.63
CA LYS A 80 -12.77 14.34 -30.98
C LYS A 80 -13.85 14.48 -29.91
N ILE A 81 -13.45 14.79 -28.70
CA ILE A 81 -14.34 14.93 -27.54
C ILE A 81 -14.16 16.34 -26.95
N LYS A 82 -15.25 16.98 -26.60
CA LYS A 82 -15.26 18.28 -25.93
C LYS A 82 -15.68 18.13 -24.48
N ALA A 83 -15.03 18.90 -23.62
CA ALA A 83 -15.41 19.00 -22.23
C ALA A 83 -16.72 19.79 -22.08
N ASP A 84 -17.43 19.55 -20.99
CA ASP A 84 -18.57 20.36 -20.58
C ASP A 84 -18.14 21.76 -20.09
N SER A 85 -19.12 22.58 -19.68
CA SER A 85 -18.88 23.95 -19.20
C SER A 85 -18.04 24.01 -17.92
N SER A 86 -17.97 22.89 -17.17
CA SER A 86 -17.16 22.74 -15.93
C SER A 86 -15.76 22.19 -16.23
N GLY A 87 -15.45 21.89 -17.49
CA GLY A 87 -14.17 21.35 -17.94
C GLY A 87 -14.03 19.84 -17.76
N TRP A 88 -15.13 19.10 -17.56
CA TRP A 88 -15.13 17.64 -17.49
C TRP A 88 -15.39 17.00 -18.86
N PHE A 89 -14.56 16.06 -19.20
CA PHE A 89 -14.82 15.08 -20.24
C PHE A 89 -15.56 13.90 -19.64
N SER A 90 -16.56 13.33 -20.30
CA SER A 90 -17.33 12.19 -19.84
C SER A 90 -17.66 11.22 -20.99
N GLY A 91 -17.92 9.96 -20.67
CA GLY A 91 -18.28 8.91 -21.62
C GLY A 91 -17.42 7.65 -21.45
N ASP A 92 -17.74 6.61 -22.23
CA ASP A 92 -17.14 5.27 -22.09
C ASP A 92 -15.63 5.24 -22.32
N VAL A 93 -15.10 6.11 -23.16
CA VAL A 93 -13.66 6.32 -23.37
C VAL A 93 -12.94 6.55 -22.03
N PHE A 94 -13.57 7.26 -21.10
CA PHE A 94 -12.96 7.61 -19.81
C PHE A 94 -13.12 6.52 -18.74
N ASN A 95 -13.80 5.40 -19.07
CA ASN A 95 -13.84 4.21 -18.22
C ASN A 95 -12.65 3.29 -18.45
N THR A 96 -12.27 3.07 -19.71
CA THR A 96 -11.30 2.01 -20.07
C THR A 96 -10.40 2.38 -21.25
N GLY A 97 -10.29 3.66 -21.60
CA GLY A 97 -9.60 4.09 -22.80
C GLY A 97 -8.46 5.10 -22.57
N TYR A 98 -8.14 5.81 -23.62
CA TYR A 98 -7.11 6.84 -23.62
C TYR A 98 -7.64 8.17 -24.13
N ALA A 99 -7.20 9.25 -23.49
CA ALA A 99 -7.42 10.61 -23.96
C ALA A 99 -6.06 11.22 -24.34
N TYR A 100 -5.98 11.71 -25.56
CA TYR A 100 -4.80 12.42 -26.07
C TYR A 100 -5.09 13.91 -26.15
N VAL A 101 -4.19 14.70 -25.55
CA VAL A 101 -4.22 16.16 -25.54
C VAL A 101 -2.94 16.72 -26.16
N GLN A 102 -3.09 17.60 -27.16
CA GLN A 102 -1.96 18.35 -27.71
C GLN A 102 -1.89 19.73 -27.06
N VAL A 103 -0.74 20.08 -26.49
CA VAL A 103 -0.48 21.40 -25.91
C VAL A 103 0.62 22.09 -26.72
N ASN A 104 0.35 23.30 -27.25
CA ASN A 104 1.35 24.11 -27.94
C ASN A 104 1.94 25.14 -26.96
N SER A 105 3.26 25.23 -26.92
CA SER A 105 3.96 26.21 -26.10
C SER A 105 4.85 27.14 -26.96
N ASP A 106 4.82 28.41 -26.65
CA ASP A 106 5.62 29.46 -27.30
C ASP A 106 7.13 29.36 -27.00
N LYS A 107 7.44 28.76 -25.82
CA LYS A 107 8.81 28.57 -25.32
C LYS A 107 8.89 27.32 -24.41
N ASN A 108 10.12 26.97 -24.08
CA ASN A 108 10.34 25.97 -23.01
C ASN A 108 9.85 26.56 -21.66
N LYS A 109 8.96 25.87 -20.99
CA LYS A 109 8.41 26.30 -19.67
C LYS A 109 8.04 25.09 -18.82
N VAL A 110 7.97 25.30 -17.53
CA VAL A 110 7.42 24.31 -16.59
C VAL A 110 6.00 24.72 -16.22
N MET A 111 5.11 23.75 -16.22
CA MET A 111 3.73 23.88 -15.74
C MET A 111 3.48 22.83 -14.66
N LEU A 112 2.49 23.07 -13.82
CA LEU A 112 1.95 22.07 -12.91
C LEU A 112 0.73 21.43 -13.55
N LEU A 113 0.79 20.14 -13.79
CA LEU A 113 -0.33 19.33 -14.28
C LEU A 113 -1.21 18.92 -13.10
N GLU A 114 -2.47 19.33 -13.16
CA GLU A 114 -3.56 18.84 -12.32
C GLU A 114 -4.51 18.05 -13.22
N ALA A 115 -4.58 16.73 -13.04
CA ALA A 115 -5.51 15.89 -13.79
C ALA A 115 -6.28 14.99 -12.82
N MET A 116 -7.50 14.62 -13.17
CA MET A 116 -8.37 13.73 -12.38
C MET A 116 -9.11 12.78 -13.32
N GLY A 117 -9.29 11.52 -12.88
CA GLY A 117 -9.96 10.49 -13.67
C GLY A 117 -9.00 9.71 -14.58
N ASN A 118 -7.70 9.71 -14.28
CA ASN A 118 -6.70 8.96 -15.04
C ASN A 118 -5.81 8.11 -14.13
N PHE A 119 -5.44 6.93 -14.62
CA PHE A 119 -4.53 6.01 -13.92
C PHE A 119 -3.08 6.47 -14.03
N LYS A 120 -2.67 6.90 -15.21
CA LYS A 120 -1.35 7.46 -15.50
C LYS A 120 -1.43 8.45 -16.67
N VAL A 121 -0.40 9.23 -16.85
CA VAL A 121 -0.24 10.11 -18.01
C VAL A 121 1.17 10.01 -18.57
N TYR A 122 1.29 9.94 -19.88
CA TYR A 122 2.55 10.12 -20.60
C TYR A 122 2.68 11.59 -21.03
N VAL A 123 3.70 12.27 -20.56
CA VAL A 123 4.04 13.64 -20.96
C VAL A 123 5.23 13.57 -21.88
N ASN A 124 5.03 13.82 -23.18
CA ASN A 124 6.07 13.66 -24.20
C ASN A 124 6.76 12.27 -24.16
N GLY A 125 5.98 11.22 -23.84
CA GLY A 125 6.45 9.82 -23.73
C GLY A 125 7.01 9.43 -22.36
N GLU A 126 7.12 10.35 -21.41
CA GLU A 126 7.56 10.07 -20.03
C GLU A 126 6.37 9.72 -19.13
N PRO A 127 6.37 8.57 -18.44
CA PRO A 127 5.26 8.20 -17.55
C PRO A 127 5.27 9.03 -16.27
N ARG A 128 4.09 9.46 -15.85
CA ARG A 128 3.81 10.12 -14.57
C ARG A 128 2.59 9.48 -13.94
N ILE A 129 2.52 9.53 -12.62
CA ILE A 129 1.32 9.06 -11.90
C ILE A 129 0.07 9.81 -12.36
N GLY A 130 -1.07 9.12 -12.39
CA GLY A 130 -2.37 9.75 -12.54
C GLY A 130 -3.02 10.08 -11.21
N ASN A 131 -4.18 10.70 -11.29
CA ASN A 131 -5.11 10.89 -10.19
C ASN A 131 -6.40 10.13 -10.51
N GLN A 132 -6.55 8.96 -9.88
CA GLN A 132 -7.63 8.03 -10.19
C GLN A 132 -9.00 8.49 -9.68
N TYR A 133 -9.01 9.35 -8.66
CA TYR A 133 -10.21 9.75 -7.96
C TYR A 133 -10.63 11.14 -8.40
N GLN A 134 -11.94 11.33 -8.41
CA GLN A 134 -12.58 12.58 -8.73
C GLN A 134 -13.08 13.20 -7.43
N TYR A 135 -13.14 14.51 -7.37
CA TYR A 135 -13.94 15.22 -6.38
C TYR A 135 -14.82 16.22 -7.12
N LYS A 136 -16.02 16.41 -6.62
CA LYS A 136 -16.93 17.44 -7.14
C LYS A 136 -16.50 18.81 -6.63
N ASP A 137 -16.85 19.86 -7.36
CA ASP A 137 -16.61 21.23 -6.91
C ASP A 137 -17.45 21.57 -5.66
N GLU A 138 -18.60 20.92 -5.49
CA GLU A 138 -19.38 20.91 -4.25
C GLU A 138 -18.78 19.91 -3.27
N TYR A 139 -18.09 20.43 -2.27
CA TYR A 139 -17.37 19.66 -1.26
C TYR A 139 -18.27 19.27 -0.10
N GLU A 140 -18.42 17.99 0.14
CA GLU A 140 -18.94 17.47 1.39
C GLU A 140 -17.77 17.21 2.36
N PHE A 141 -17.88 17.71 3.59
CA PHE A 141 -16.77 17.71 4.57
C PHE A 141 -16.20 16.32 4.92
N TRP A 142 -16.97 15.27 4.65
CA TRP A 142 -16.56 13.88 4.88
C TRP A 142 -15.83 13.25 3.69
N GLU A 143 -15.91 13.85 2.48
CA GLU A 143 -15.26 13.32 1.29
C GLU A 143 -13.75 13.62 1.29
N PRO A 144 -12.90 12.62 0.98
CA PRO A 144 -11.47 12.86 0.84
C PRO A 144 -11.19 13.67 -0.43
N ARG A 145 -10.28 14.63 -0.33
CA ARG A 145 -9.85 15.44 -1.48
C ARG A 145 -8.61 14.84 -2.14
N PHE A 146 -8.63 14.80 -3.48
CA PHE A 146 -7.53 14.34 -4.31
C PHE A 146 -6.96 15.44 -5.21
N ASP A 147 -7.26 16.71 -4.95
CA ASP A 147 -6.71 17.87 -5.65
C ASP A 147 -5.24 18.17 -5.31
N PHE A 148 -4.64 17.34 -4.48
CA PHE A 148 -3.24 17.47 -4.10
C PHE A 148 -2.26 16.97 -5.18
N CYS A 149 -2.70 16.18 -6.14
CA CYS A 149 -1.84 15.60 -7.18
C CYS A 149 -1.46 16.68 -8.21
N LEU A 150 -0.45 17.47 -7.91
CA LEU A 150 0.12 18.50 -8.76
C LEU A 150 1.52 18.05 -9.21
N LEU A 151 1.69 17.81 -10.52
CA LEU A 151 2.93 17.29 -11.07
C LEU A 151 3.66 18.35 -11.90
N PRO A 152 4.93 18.67 -11.61
CA PRO A 152 5.71 19.53 -12.47
C PRO A 152 6.00 18.82 -13.79
N ILE A 153 5.63 19.44 -14.90
CA ILE A 153 5.86 18.93 -16.26
C ILE A 153 6.60 19.97 -17.10
N LYS A 154 7.49 19.48 -17.96
CA LYS A 154 8.25 20.34 -18.87
C LYS A 154 7.60 20.38 -20.25
N LEU A 155 7.12 21.56 -20.63
CA LEU A 155 6.67 21.83 -21.99
C LEU A 155 7.83 22.38 -22.82
N LYS A 156 8.06 21.75 -23.96
CA LYS A 156 9.02 22.21 -24.97
C LYS A 156 8.38 23.29 -25.84
N LYS A 157 9.19 24.18 -26.45
CA LYS A 157 8.71 25.07 -27.51
C LYS A 157 8.10 24.25 -28.65
N GLY A 158 6.91 24.62 -29.08
CA GLY A 158 6.11 23.90 -30.07
C GLY A 158 5.16 22.90 -29.45
N ARG A 159 4.97 21.80 -30.13
CA ARG A 159 4.01 20.74 -29.76
C ARG A 159 4.48 19.91 -28.57
N ASN A 160 3.56 19.64 -27.65
CA ASN A 160 3.72 18.70 -26.55
C ASN A 160 2.53 17.73 -26.54
N ASP A 161 2.81 16.47 -26.24
CA ASP A 161 1.88 15.37 -26.28
C ASP A 161 1.61 14.87 -24.87
N LEU A 162 0.34 14.90 -24.44
CA LEU A 162 -0.13 14.34 -23.17
C LEU A 162 -1.11 13.21 -23.49
N LEU A 163 -0.79 11.99 -23.03
CA LEU A 163 -1.62 10.80 -23.26
C LEU A 163 -2.07 10.25 -21.92
N PHE A 164 -3.36 10.40 -21.60
CA PHE A 164 -3.96 9.96 -20.35
C PHE A 164 -4.55 8.56 -20.52
N GLN A 165 -4.18 7.62 -19.68
CA GLN A 165 -4.91 6.37 -19.50
C GLN A 165 -6.07 6.62 -18.53
N CYS A 166 -7.29 6.59 -19.05
CA CYS A 166 -8.47 7.03 -18.32
C CYS A 166 -9.11 5.89 -17.51
N MET A 167 -9.82 6.30 -16.45
CA MET A 167 -10.61 5.41 -15.62
C MET A 167 -11.74 6.17 -14.90
N ARG A 168 -12.79 5.46 -14.47
CA ARG A 168 -13.93 5.99 -13.72
C ARG A 168 -14.87 6.91 -14.48
N GLY A 169 -14.82 6.95 -15.81
CA GLY A 169 -15.84 7.56 -16.67
C GLY A 169 -15.73 9.06 -16.93
N MET A 170 -14.78 9.74 -16.28
CA MET A 170 -14.61 11.19 -16.45
C MET A 170 -13.12 11.55 -16.41
N LEU A 171 -12.77 12.65 -17.08
CA LEU A 171 -11.42 13.23 -17.05
C LEU A 171 -11.53 14.76 -16.96
N LYS A 172 -10.72 15.39 -16.13
CA LYS A 172 -10.52 16.85 -16.09
C LYS A 172 -9.04 17.15 -16.08
N VAL A 173 -8.60 18.08 -16.91
CA VAL A 173 -7.18 18.41 -17.06
C VAL A 173 -6.99 19.92 -16.97
N LYS A 174 -6.09 20.35 -16.08
CA LYS A 174 -5.69 21.72 -15.90
C LYS A 174 -4.17 21.86 -15.91
N LEU A 175 -3.69 22.97 -16.47
CA LEU A 175 -2.28 23.34 -16.41
C LEU A 175 -2.16 24.67 -15.64
N HIS A 176 -1.36 24.66 -14.57
CA HIS A 176 -1.11 25.84 -13.75
C HIS A 176 0.32 26.33 -13.97
N ARG A 177 0.49 27.65 -14.03
CA ARG A 177 1.82 28.22 -13.96
C ARG A 177 2.31 28.20 -12.51
N PRO A 178 3.47 27.58 -12.19
CA PRO A 178 3.98 27.61 -10.82
C PRO A 178 4.35 29.05 -10.41
N GLU A 179 4.02 29.42 -9.16
CA GLU A 179 4.40 30.73 -8.60
C GLU A 179 5.91 30.86 -8.44
N THR A 180 6.54 29.80 -7.97
CA THR A 180 7.99 29.64 -7.82
C THR A 180 8.43 28.30 -8.38
N ILE A 181 9.71 28.18 -8.72
CA ILE A 181 10.27 26.93 -9.29
C ILE A 181 10.48 25.83 -8.23
N ILE A 182 10.45 26.15 -6.95
CA ILE A 182 10.45 25.23 -5.83
C ILE A 182 9.38 25.73 -4.87
N LEU A 183 8.39 24.92 -4.55
CA LEU A 183 7.24 25.37 -3.79
C LEU A 183 6.68 24.29 -2.86
N PHE A 184 6.05 24.73 -1.78
CA PHE A 184 5.20 23.89 -0.97
C PHE A 184 3.86 23.62 -1.68
N ASN A 185 3.37 22.40 -1.54
CA ASN A 185 1.97 22.07 -1.83
C ASN A 185 1.28 21.70 -0.51
N ASN A 186 0.47 22.61 0.01
CA ASN A 186 -0.22 22.44 1.27
C ASN A 186 -1.56 21.67 1.18
N LYS A 187 -1.92 21.19 -0.01
CA LYS A 187 -3.11 20.35 -0.19
C LYS A 187 -2.91 18.92 0.31
N ASP A 188 -1.66 18.45 0.45
CA ASP A 188 -1.33 17.14 1.02
C ASP A 188 -0.43 17.29 2.24
N ILE A 189 -1.04 17.63 3.37
CA ILE A 189 -0.36 17.80 4.65
C ILE A 189 -0.75 16.67 5.60
N THR A 190 0.23 16.14 6.34
CA THR A 190 -0.01 15.24 7.48
C THR A 190 0.42 15.96 8.75
N LEU A 191 -0.54 16.28 9.62
CA LEU A 191 -0.28 17.00 10.87
C LEU A 191 -0.85 16.24 12.07
N PRO A 192 -0.18 16.28 13.23
CA PRO A 192 -0.77 15.90 14.51
C PRO A 192 -1.73 16.99 14.99
N ASP A 193 -2.66 16.60 15.83
CA ASP A 193 -3.30 17.54 16.73
C ASP A 193 -2.44 17.75 17.97
N LEU A 194 -2.41 18.97 18.49
CA LEU A 194 -1.68 19.33 19.70
C LEU A 194 -2.63 19.23 20.91
N LEU A 195 -2.08 18.97 22.08
CA LEU A 195 -2.88 18.82 23.29
C LEU A 195 -2.55 19.87 24.34
N ILE A 196 -3.59 20.44 24.94
CA ILE A 196 -3.42 21.32 26.10
C ILE A 196 -2.73 20.55 27.22
N GLY A 197 -1.72 21.18 27.82
CA GLY A 197 -1.02 20.62 28.96
C GLY A 197 -0.03 19.51 28.65
N GLU A 198 0.11 19.10 27.39
CA GLU A 198 1.08 18.08 26.97
C GLU A 198 2.17 18.70 26.10
N ALA A 199 3.42 18.45 26.43
CA ALA A 199 4.57 18.86 25.60
C ALA A 199 4.52 18.12 24.26
N THR A 200 4.79 18.85 23.18
CA THR A 200 4.81 18.29 21.84
C THR A 200 6.17 17.72 21.51
N ASP A 201 6.22 16.48 21.04
CA ASP A 201 7.42 15.85 20.48
C ASP A 201 7.00 14.83 19.39
N THR A 202 6.84 15.32 18.15
CA THR A 202 6.29 14.54 17.06
C THR A 202 6.71 15.11 15.69
N TRP A 203 6.09 14.66 14.62
CA TRP A 203 6.40 15.04 13.26
C TRP A 203 5.16 15.54 12.51
N GLY A 204 5.34 16.53 11.63
CA GLY A 204 4.42 16.87 10.55
C GLY A 204 5.07 16.58 9.21
N ALA A 205 4.28 16.55 8.14
CA ALA A 205 4.79 16.45 6.77
C ALA A 205 4.01 17.32 5.80
N ILE A 206 4.73 17.81 4.79
CA ILE A 206 4.21 18.66 3.71
C ILE A 206 4.85 18.26 2.39
N VAL A 207 4.14 18.43 1.29
CA VAL A 207 4.70 18.17 -0.04
C VAL A 207 5.54 19.35 -0.51
N VAL A 208 6.73 19.05 -1.03
CA VAL A 208 7.59 19.97 -1.77
C VAL A 208 7.64 19.55 -3.22
N ILE A 209 7.42 20.50 -4.13
CA ILE A 209 7.51 20.34 -5.58
C ILE A 209 8.81 20.99 -6.05
N ASN A 210 9.66 20.19 -6.70
CA ASN A 210 10.85 20.70 -7.40
C ASN A 210 10.54 20.79 -8.91
N ALA A 211 10.20 21.98 -9.38
CA ALA A 211 9.92 22.27 -10.78
C ALA A 211 11.17 22.76 -11.54
N THR A 212 12.38 22.32 -11.14
CA THR A 212 13.66 22.64 -11.80
C THR A 212 14.26 21.42 -12.48
N ASP A 213 15.25 21.65 -13.34
CA ASP A 213 16.04 20.59 -14.01
C ASP A 213 17.20 20.06 -13.12
N LYS A 214 17.29 20.50 -11.86
CA LYS A 214 18.36 20.09 -10.92
C LYS A 214 17.77 19.48 -9.65
N PRO A 215 18.46 18.52 -9.02
CA PRO A 215 18.03 18.02 -7.73
C PRO A 215 18.12 19.12 -6.66
N LEU A 216 17.09 19.23 -5.83
CA LEU A 216 17.12 20.08 -4.65
C LEU A 216 17.90 19.36 -3.55
N ARG A 217 19.00 19.96 -3.12
CA ARG A 217 19.89 19.43 -2.09
C ARG A 217 20.08 20.45 -0.99
N HIS A 218 20.39 20.00 0.21
CA HIS A 218 20.70 20.83 1.39
C HIS A 218 19.61 21.87 1.71
N ALA A 219 18.35 21.58 1.35
CA ALA A 219 17.23 22.41 1.74
C ALA A 219 16.81 22.12 3.18
N LEU A 220 16.26 23.14 3.83
CA LEU A 220 15.83 23.11 5.22
C LEU A 220 14.41 23.64 5.34
N ILE A 221 13.62 23.03 6.19
CA ILE A 221 12.35 23.59 6.67
C ILE A 221 12.61 24.22 8.03
N SER A 222 12.17 25.47 8.18
CA SER A 222 12.26 26.25 9.40
C SER A 222 10.99 27.05 9.65
N SER A 223 10.90 27.68 10.81
CA SER A 223 9.83 28.60 11.19
C SER A 223 10.31 29.60 12.22
N PRO A 224 9.79 30.84 12.26
CA PRO A 224 9.98 31.72 13.40
C PRO A 224 9.24 31.22 14.66
N HIS A 225 8.27 30.31 14.51
CA HIS A 225 7.54 29.72 15.64
C HIS A 225 8.37 28.63 16.33
N PRO A 226 8.55 28.69 17.67
CA PRO A 226 9.49 27.82 18.40
C PRO A 226 9.13 26.32 18.38
N LEU A 227 7.88 25.97 18.06
CA LEU A 227 7.43 24.59 17.96
C LEU A 227 8.09 23.85 16.80
N ILE A 228 8.35 24.51 15.68
CA ILE A 228 8.99 23.89 14.51
C ILE A 228 10.50 23.91 14.68
N LYS A 229 11.12 22.74 14.66
CA LYS A 229 12.59 22.63 14.69
C LYS A 229 13.14 22.62 13.27
N LEU A 230 14.34 23.14 13.15
CA LEU A 230 15.09 23.10 11.89
C LEU A 230 15.16 21.64 11.40
N SER A 231 14.62 21.39 10.21
CA SER A 231 14.45 20.04 9.68
C SER A 231 15.08 19.93 8.28
N PRO A 232 16.04 19.01 8.09
CA PRO A 232 16.64 18.79 6.77
C PRO A 232 15.62 18.17 5.83
N VAL A 233 15.60 18.67 4.58
CA VAL A 233 14.79 18.13 3.50
C VAL A 233 15.63 17.09 2.75
N PRO A 234 15.14 15.85 2.61
CA PRO A 234 15.80 14.86 1.77
C PRO A 234 15.92 15.34 0.32
N ILE A 235 16.82 14.73 -0.46
CA ILE A 235 17.00 15.09 -1.88
C ILE A 235 15.68 14.96 -2.62
N ILE A 236 15.28 16.02 -3.33
CA ILE A 236 14.13 15.99 -4.23
C ILE A 236 14.63 16.10 -5.66
N GLN A 237 14.40 15.04 -6.43
CA GLN A 237 14.91 14.93 -7.79
C GLN A 237 14.30 15.98 -8.73
N PRO A 238 14.91 16.24 -9.90
CA PRO A 238 14.37 17.19 -10.89
C PRO A 238 12.96 16.85 -11.32
N MET A 239 12.11 17.85 -11.51
CA MET A 239 10.75 17.67 -12.00
C MET A 239 9.96 16.63 -11.20
N SER A 240 10.12 16.64 -9.86
CA SER A 240 9.55 15.65 -8.95
C SER A 240 8.79 16.30 -7.81
N VAL A 241 7.91 15.50 -7.19
CA VAL A 241 7.20 15.83 -5.96
C VAL A 241 7.69 14.90 -4.85
N ARG A 242 7.77 15.42 -3.62
CA ARG A 242 8.08 14.58 -2.47
C ARG A 242 7.41 15.12 -1.22
N LYS A 243 6.78 14.25 -0.43
CA LYS A 243 6.29 14.58 0.90
C LYS A 243 7.44 14.45 1.89
N VAL A 244 7.69 15.51 2.64
CA VAL A 244 8.85 15.61 3.52
C VAL A 244 8.42 15.90 4.94
N GLY A 245 9.07 15.22 5.91
CA GLY A 245 8.81 15.40 7.33
C GLY A 245 9.49 16.66 7.88
N PHE A 246 8.86 17.26 8.89
CA PHE A 246 9.45 18.30 9.72
C PHE A 246 9.14 18.05 11.19
N ARG A 247 10.09 18.38 12.06
CA ARG A 247 10.01 18.09 13.51
C ARG A 247 9.22 19.15 14.25
N LEU A 248 8.31 18.69 15.11
CA LEU A 248 7.57 19.47 16.08
C LEU A 248 8.08 19.14 17.48
N GLN A 249 8.62 20.11 18.19
CA GLN A 249 9.08 19.92 19.57
C GLN A 249 8.99 21.24 20.35
N GLY A 250 8.21 21.24 21.41
CA GLY A 250 8.01 22.44 22.21
C GLY A 250 7.17 22.20 23.47
N PRO A 251 7.00 23.25 24.27
CA PRO A 251 6.18 23.18 25.48
C PRO A 251 4.71 22.93 25.14
N ALA A 252 3.97 22.56 26.18
CA ALA A 252 2.51 22.37 26.10
C ALA A 252 1.81 23.65 25.65
N PRO A 253 0.88 23.59 24.68
CA PRO A 253 -0.01 24.70 24.40
C PRO A 253 -0.88 25.07 25.61
N ALA A 254 -1.10 26.35 25.82
CA ALA A 254 -1.89 26.85 26.95
C ALA A 254 -3.40 26.96 26.63
N GLU A 255 -3.75 27.18 25.36
CA GLU A 255 -5.10 27.50 24.94
C GLU A 255 -5.57 26.55 23.84
N LYS A 256 -6.87 26.22 23.89
CA LYS A 256 -7.55 25.43 22.84
C LYS A 256 -7.87 26.28 21.63
N GLY A 257 -7.77 25.71 20.45
CA GLY A 257 -8.18 26.34 19.20
C GLY A 257 -7.19 26.17 18.06
N PRO A 258 -7.41 26.85 16.93
CA PRO A 258 -6.49 26.81 15.81
C PRO A 258 -5.24 27.67 16.05
N VAL A 259 -4.07 27.14 15.69
CA VAL A 259 -2.79 27.86 15.71
C VAL A 259 -2.21 27.85 14.30
N ASN A 260 -1.99 29.04 13.75
CA ASN A 260 -1.38 29.22 12.44
C ASN A 260 0.13 29.39 12.56
N ILE A 261 0.89 28.52 11.93
CA ILE A 261 2.34 28.48 12.01
C ILE A 261 2.92 28.63 10.60
N PRO A 262 3.76 29.66 10.36
CA PRO A 262 4.44 29.78 9.08
C PRO A 262 5.53 28.72 8.94
N LEU A 263 5.70 28.18 7.74
CA LEU A 263 6.82 27.34 7.33
C LEU A 263 7.62 28.04 6.25
N ILE A 264 8.93 27.91 6.32
CA ILE A 264 9.89 28.48 5.38
C ILE A 264 10.76 27.34 4.86
N LEU A 265 10.81 27.20 3.53
CA LEU A 265 11.74 26.34 2.83
C LEU A 265 12.92 27.20 2.33
N SER A 266 14.13 26.84 2.71
CA SER A 266 15.34 27.57 2.32
C SER A 266 16.45 26.63 1.86
N SER A 267 17.41 27.16 1.11
CA SER A 267 18.68 26.50 0.78
C SER A 267 19.80 27.52 0.92
N GLY A 268 20.70 27.30 1.88
CA GLY A 268 21.60 28.36 2.35
C GLY A 268 20.78 29.56 2.85
N ASP A 269 21.18 30.77 2.44
CA ASP A 269 20.51 32.03 2.81
C ASP A 269 19.29 32.34 1.92
N GLN A 270 19.02 31.55 0.88
CA GLN A 270 17.93 31.79 -0.05
C GLN A 270 16.64 31.17 0.46
N VAL A 271 15.59 31.96 0.62
CA VAL A 271 14.21 31.47 0.81
C VAL A 271 13.67 31.04 -0.56
N LEU A 272 13.26 29.76 -0.64
CA LEU A 272 12.73 29.14 -1.85
C LEU A 272 11.20 29.23 -1.91
N SER A 273 10.54 29.01 -0.77
CA SER A 273 9.09 29.03 -0.61
C SER A 273 8.70 29.27 0.83
N ASN A 274 7.50 29.76 1.04
CA ASN A 274 6.90 29.83 2.37
C ASN A 274 5.39 29.50 2.28
N THR A 275 4.83 29.10 3.40
CA THR A 275 3.39 28.85 3.54
C THR A 275 3.02 28.97 5.02
N THR A 276 1.72 29.02 5.30
CA THR A 276 1.19 28.95 6.66
C THR A 276 0.34 27.71 6.79
N ILE A 277 0.60 26.92 7.83
CA ILE A 277 -0.17 25.73 8.16
C ILE A 277 -0.92 25.92 9.48
N GLN A 278 -2.09 25.30 9.58
CA GLN A 278 -2.95 25.40 10.74
C GLN A 278 -2.94 24.10 11.52
N PHE A 279 -2.59 24.17 12.81
CA PHE A 279 -2.73 23.10 13.79
C PHE A 279 -4.00 23.29 14.61
N ARG A 280 -4.56 22.19 15.07
CA ARG A 280 -5.61 22.21 16.08
C ARG A 280 -5.01 21.91 17.44
N VAL A 281 -5.35 22.70 18.43
CA VAL A 281 -5.05 22.41 19.84
C VAL A 281 -6.32 21.92 20.52
N LEU A 282 -6.30 20.72 21.03
CA LEU A 282 -7.44 19.99 21.58
C LEU A 282 -7.25 19.65 23.07
N SER A 283 -8.35 19.30 23.71
CA SER A 283 -8.30 18.69 25.05
C SER A 283 -7.91 17.20 24.94
N PRO A 284 -7.28 16.61 25.96
CA PRO A 284 -6.82 15.22 25.90
C PRO A 284 -7.89 14.16 25.65
N LEU A 285 -9.17 14.47 25.95
CA LEU A 285 -10.28 13.56 25.75
C LEU A 285 -10.99 13.72 24.37
N GLU A 286 -10.54 14.63 23.53
CA GLU A 286 -11.10 14.82 22.19
C GLU A 286 -10.45 13.86 21.17
N ILE A 287 -11.23 13.53 20.13
CA ILE A 287 -10.76 12.71 19.01
C ILE A 287 -9.68 13.49 18.27
N ARG A 288 -8.53 12.82 18.03
CA ARG A 288 -7.34 13.49 17.52
C ARG A 288 -6.52 12.66 16.55
N LYS A 289 -5.73 13.34 15.74
CA LYS A 289 -4.70 12.77 14.86
C LYS A 289 -3.38 12.67 15.62
N CYS A 290 -2.79 11.47 15.62
CA CYS A 290 -1.49 11.20 16.20
C CYS A 290 -0.53 10.77 15.10
N THR A 291 0.56 11.51 14.87
CA THR A 291 1.53 11.19 13.82
C THR A 291 2.67 10.33 14.31
N PHE A 292 3.27 9.59 13.39
CA PHE A 292 4.44 8.74 13.63
C PHE A 292 5.27 8.60 12.35
N ILE A 293 6.52 8.14 12.49
CA ILE A 293 7.38 7.76 11.36
C ILE A 293 7.16 6.28 11.06
N SER A 294 6.73 5.97 9.86
CA SER A 294 6.53 4.59 9.42
C SER A 294 7.87 3.90 9.16
N GLN A 295 7.99 2.65 9.60
CA GLN A 295 9.15 1.81 9.35
C GLN A 295 9.17 1.24 7.91
N ILE A 296 8.06 1.33 7.21
CA ILE A 296 7.94 0.86 5.83
C ILE A 296 8.84 1.70 4.90
N ASP A 297 8.78 3.04 5.02
CA ASP A 297 9.40 3.97 4.07
C ASP A 297 9.96 5.26 4.70
N GLY A 298 9.90 5.40 6.02
CA GLY A 298 10.34 6.61 6.73
C GLY A 298 9.41 7.80 6.59
N SER A 299 8.23 7.65 5.97
CA SER A 299 7.25 8.73 5.84
C SER A 299 6.53 9.03 7.14
N VAL A 300 6.03 10.26 7.26
CA VAL A 300 5.15 10.64 8.37
C VAL A 300 3.73 10.17 8.06
N GLN A 301 3.24 9.23 8.86
CA GLN A 301 1.87 8.72 8.82
C GLN A 301 1.09 9.20 10.05
N TYR A 302 -0.22 8.94 10.09
CA TYR A 302 -1.02 9.22 11.28
C TYR A 302 -2.03 8.11 11.54
N TYR A 303 -2.52 8.06 12.74
CA TYR A 303 -3.75 7.36 13.13
C TYR A 303 -4.67 8.32 13.87
N ALA A 304 -5.96 8.03 13.85
CA ALA A 304 -6.91 8.76 14.69
C ALA A 304 -7.16 8.00 15.98
N LEU A 305 -7.22 8.73 17.08
CA LEU A 305 -7.48 8.21 18.43
C LEU A 305 -8.74 8.84 18.99
N ASN A 306 -9.74 8.02 19.32
CA ASN A 306 -10.89 8.35 20.14
C ASN A 306 -10.62 7.78 21.54
N PRO A 307 -10.22 8.61 22.52
CA PRO A 307 -9.71 8.16 23.80
C PRO A 307 -10.83 7.69 24.76
N ALA A 308 -10.49 6.73 25.61
CA ALA A 308 -11.39 6.29 26.68
C ALA A 308 -11.67 7.45 27.66
N GLN A 309 -12.94 7.60 28.09
CA GLN A 309 -13.42 8.80 28.76
C GLN A 309 -13.30 8.76 30.29
N LYS A 310 -13.00 7.61 30.89
CA LYS A 310 -12.94 7.45 32.37
C LYS A 310 -11.67 6.73 32.81
N ASN A 311 -11.22 7.03 34.05
CA ASN A 311 -10.16 6.33 34.76
C ASN A 311 -8.87 6.15 33.92
N PRO A 312 -8.16 7.23 33.56
CA PRO A 312 -7.01 7.16 32.63
C PRO A 312 -5.86 6.28 33.17
N ASP A 313 -5.76 6.11 34.48
CA ASP A 313 -4.70 5.32 35.13
C ASP A 313 -4.92 3.81 35.08
N GLN A 314 -6.12 3.37 34.72
CA GLN A 314 -6.44 1.94 34.61
C GLN A 314 -6.19 1.44 33.18
N PRO A 315 -5.63 0.22 32.98
CA PRO A 315 -5.52 -0.39 31.67
C PRO A 315 -6.87 -0.43 30.95
N LYS A 316 -6.87 0.01 29.68
CA LYS A 316 -8.05 0.08 28.83
C LYS A 316 -8.03 -1.02 27.78
N ALA A 317 -9.19 -1.41 27.33
CA ALA A 317 -9.30 -2.17 26.09
C ALA A 317 -8.90 -1.30 24.88
N LEU A 318 -8.53 -1.97 23.80
CA LEU A 318 -8.22 -1.36 22.51
C LEU A 318 -9.17 -1.90 21.45
N VAL A 319 -9.85 -1.01 20.76
CA VAL A 319 -10.61 -1.33 19.55
C VAL A 319 -9.86 -0.73 18.36
N LEU A 320 -9.25 -1.57 17.55
CA LEU A 320 -8.70 -1.18 16.26
C LEU A 320 -9.84 -1.14 15.25
N THR A 321 -10.11 0.03 14.65
CA THR A 321 -11.17 0.16 13.66
C THR A 321 -10.58 0.53 12.30
N VAL A 322 -10.95 -0.23 11.28
CA VAL A 322 -10.44 -0.08 9.92
C VAL A 322 -11.53 0.50 9.03
N HIS A 323 -11.21 1.60 8.32
CA HIS A 323 -12.19 2.43 7.62
C HIS A 323 -12.63 1.85 6.27
N GLY A 324 -13.79 2.27 5.79
CA GLY A 324 -14.33 2.00 4.46
C GLY A 324 -13.58 2.75 3.36
N ALA A 325 -13.85 2.39 2.09
CA ALA A 325 -13.32 3.11 0.94
C ALA A 325 -13.78 4.57 0.95
N ALA A 326 -12.90 5.49 0.56
CA ALA A 326 -13.16 6.94 0.58
C ALA A 326 -13.36 7.55 1.97
N VAL A 327 -13.00 6.86 3.06
CA VAL A 327 -13.15 7.37 4.43
C VAL A 327 -11.78 7.69 5.01
N GLU A 328 -11.64 8.88 5.61
CA GLU A 328 -10.45 9.25 6.38
C GLU A 328 -10.46 8.55 7.76
N ALA A 329 -9.29 8.18 8.25
CA ALA A 329 -9.16 7.56 9.58
C ALA A 329 -9.79 8.41 10.70
N PHE A 330 -9.69 9.74 10.59
CA PHE A 330 -10.32 10.64 11.54
C PHE A 330 -11.86 10.51 11.53
N ASN A 331 -12.46 10.44 10.35
CA ASN A 331 -13.90 10.27 10.20
C ASN A 331 -14.36 8.89 10.70
N GLN A 332 -13.55 7.84 10.46
CA GLN A 332 -13.81 6.51 11.03
C GLN A 332 -13.82 6.57 12.56
N ALA A 333 -12.82 7.16 13.20
CA ALA A 333 -12.78 7.28 14.65
C ALA A 333 -13.93 8.13 15.22
N ASN A 334 -14.39 9.13 14.45
CA ASN A 334 -15.49 10.01 14.82
C ASN A 334 -16.88 9.37 14.65
N SER A 335 -16.97 8.24 13.92
CA SER A 335 -18.23 7.49 13.77
C SER A 335 -18.60 6.68 15.03
N TYR A 336 -17.76 6.69 16.05
CA TYR A 336 -17.97 6.01 17.32
C TYR A 336 -18.18 7.02 18.46
N TYR A 337 -19.21 6.80 19.25
CA TYR A 337 -19.33 7.49 20.53
C TYR A 337 -18.20 7.05 21.48
N PRO A 338 -17.53 7.96 22.19
CA PRO A 338 -16.43 7.62 23.08
C PRO A 338 -16.82 6.61 24.16
N LYS A 339 -16.00 5.57 24.34
CA LYS A 339 -16.23 4.54 25.34
C LYS A 339 -15.51 4.88 26.65
N SER A 340 -16.08 4.49 27.79
CA SER A 340 -15.41 4.68 29.09
C SER A 340 -14.32 3.66 29.37
N TRP A 341 -14.35 2.52 28.71
CA TRP A 341 -13.56 1.34 28.98
C TRP A 341 -12.58 0.94 27.87
N ALA A 342 -12.66 1.59 26.70
CA ALA A 342 -11.83 1.25 25.55
C ALA A 342 -11.38 2.51 24.80
N HIS A 343 -10.14 2.49 24.31
CA HIS A 343 -9.68 3.41 23.25
C HIS A 343 -10.11 2.85 21.90
N ILE A 344 -10.55 3.74 20.98
CA ILE A 344 -10.83 3.40 19.60
C ILE A 344 -9.75 4.04 18.73
N VAL A 345 -9.09 3.24 17.91
CA VAL A 345 -7.95 3.67 17.09
C VAL A 345 -8.17 3.30 15.65
N ALA A 346 -8.07 4.29 14.77
CA ALA A 346 -8.23 4.11 13.33
C ALA A 346 -6.90 4.39 12.60
N PRO A 347 -6.23 3.38 12.04
CA PRO A 347 -5.13 3.55 11.09
C PRO A 347 -5.65 4.09 9.75
N THR A 348 -4.75 4.52 8.86
CA THR A 348 -5.12 5.21 7.62
C THR A 348 -5.22 4.32 6.39
N ASN A 349 -4.86 3.02 6.48
CA ASN A 349 -4.65 2.21 5.27
C ASN A 349 -3.69 2.91 4.28
N ARG A 350 -2.86 3.79 4.79
CA ARG A 350 -1.97 4.74 4.09
C ARG A 350 -2.70 5.88 3.37
N ARG A 351 -3.94 5.67 2.91
CA ARG A 351 -4.83 6.65 2.24
C ARG A 351 -6.30 6.17 2.34
N PRO A 352 -7.30 7.05 2.11
CA PRO A 352 -8.72 6.67 2.16
C PRO A 352 -9.15 5.49 1.28
N TYR A 353 -8.49 5.31 0.14
CA TYR A 353 -8.63 4.10 -0.67
C TYR A 353 -7.46 3.12 -0.43
N GLY A 354 -6.26 3.63 -0.20
CA GLY A 354 -5.06 2.95 0.21
C GLY A 354 -4.83 1.60 -0.46
N TYR A 355 -4.66 0.58 0.36
CA TYR A 355 -4.34 -0.78 -0.08
C TYR A 355 -5.41 -1.81 0.27
N ASN A 356 -6.65 -1.40 0.48
CA ASN A 356 -7.78 -2.28 0.84
C ASN A 356 -7.53 -3.12 2.11
N TRP A 357 -6.69 -2.64 3.03
CA TRP A 357 -6.20 -3.36 4.22
C TRP A 357 -5.32 -4.58 3.89
N GLU A 358 -4.89 -4.72 2.64
CA GLU A 358 -3.89 -5.69 2.19
C GLU A 358 -2.51 -5.04 2.09
N ASP A 359 -1.48 -5.77 1.69
CA ASP A 359 -0.13 -5.25 1.44
C ASP A 359 0.32 -4.21 2.52
N TRP A 360 0.62 -2.98 2.10
CA TRP A 360 1.06 -1.89 2.99
C TRP A 360 -0.07 -1.33 3.87
N GLY A 361 -1.34 -1.51 3.52
CA GLY A 361 -2.48 -1.18 4.40
C GLY A 361 -2.56 -2.11 5.60
N ARG A 362 -2.31 -3.40 5.40
CA ARG A 362 -2.16 -4.39 6.47
C ARG A 362 -0.99 -4.04 7.38
N LEU A 363 0.17 -3.70 6.80
CA LEU A 363 1.35 -3.31 7.57
C LEU A 363 1.13 -2.01 8.36
N ASP A 364 0.42 -1.02 7.79
CA ASP A 364 0.02 0.21 8.48
C ASP A 364 -0.85 -0.09 9.72
N ALA A 365 -1.85 -0.96 9.57
CA ALA A 365 -2.71 -1.38 10.69
C ALA A 365 -1.91 -2.06 11.82
N LEU A 366 -0.98 -2.95 11.49
CA LEU A 366 -0.12 -3.63 12.47
C LEU A 366 0.89 -2.67 13.12
N GLU A 367 1.44 -1.74 12.36
CA GLU A 367 2.35 -0.73 12.87
C GLU A 367 1.63 0.16 13.89
N VAL A 368 0.42 0.62 13.59
CA VAL A 368 -0.42 1.39 14.50
C VAL A 368 -0.81 0.57 15.73
N LEU A 369 -1.22 -0.69 15.56
CA LEU A 369 -1.55 -1.59 16.68
C LEU A 369 -0.39 -1.73 17.65
N ARG A 370 0.82 -1.97 17.14
CA ARG A 370 2.05 -2.07 17.94
C ARG A 370 2.37 -0.77 18.67
N LEU A 371 2.32 0.38 17.94
CA LEU A 371 2.62 1.69 18.50
C LEU A 371 1.66 2.08 19.63
N VAL A 372 0.37 1.80 19.47
CA VAL A 372 -0.65 2.13 20.46
C VAL A 372 -0.51 1.26 21.70
N LYS A 373 -0.25 -0.05 21.54
CA LYS A 373 0.04 -0.96 22.67
C LYS A 373 1.29 -0.50 23.48
N GLN A 374 2.25 0.17 22.83
CA GLN A 374 3.45 0.70 23.50
C GLN A 374 3.21 2.06 24.17
N LYS A 375 2.37 2.92 23.58
CA LYS A 375 2.18 4.32 24.03
C LYS A 375 1.05 4.51 25.02
N LEU A 376 0.03 3.66 24.98
CA LEU A 376 -1.14 3.73 25.85
C LEU A 376 -1.13 2.58 26.84
N ASN A 377 -1.76 2.82 28.00
CA ASN A 377 -1.95 1.78 29.02
C ASN A 377 -3.07 0.81 28.62
N ILE A 378 -2.72 -0.21 27.80
CA ILE A 378 -3.66 -1.18 27.23
C ILE A 378 -3.61 -2.51 27.98
N ASP A 379 -4.79 -3.05 28.29
CA ASP A 379 -4.97 -4.46 28.65
C ASP A 379 -4.79 -5.31 27.37
N SER A 380 -3.62 -5.94 27.24
CA SER A 380 -3.24 -6.71 26.04
C SER A 380 -4.16 -7.90 25.76
N THR A 381 -4.94 -8.34 26.71
CA THR A 381 -5.93 -9.42 26.53
C THR A 381 -7.26 -8.91 25.97
N ARG A 382 -7.48 -7.59 25.95
CA ARG A 382 -8.72 -6.95 25.52
C ARG A 382 -8.49 -6.07 24.30
N VAL A 383 -8.08 -6.70 23.21
CA VAL A 383 -7.85 -6.07 21.91
C VAL A 383 -8.90 -6.58 20.93
N TYR A 384 -9.60 -5.68 20.27
CA TYR A 384 -10.69 -5.98 19.36
C TYR A 384 -10.44 -5.33 18.00
N LEU A 385 -11.04 -5.88 16.96
CA LEU A 385 -10.95 -5.37 15.60
C LEU A 385 -12.34 -5.22 15.00
N THR A 386 -12.62 -4.08 14.36
CA THR A 386 -13.88 -3.85 13.65
C THR A 386 -13.67 -2.92 12.46
N GLY A 387 -14.65 -2.88 11.58
CA GLY A 387 -14.63 -1.99 10.41
C GLY A 387 -15.80 -2.25 9.49
N HIS A 388 -16.09 -1.27 8.62
CA HIS A 388 -17.25 -1.29 7.72
C HIS A 388 -16.81 -1.28 6.26
N SER A 389 -17.54 -1.98 5.38
CA SER A 389 -17.31 -1.98 3.94
C SER A 389 -15.90 -2.53 3.60
N MET A 390 -15.02 -1.73 2.95
CA MET A 390 -13.60 -2.08 2.80
C MET A 390 -12.96 -2.38 4.15
N GLY A 391 -13.36 -1.70 5.24
CA GLY A 391 -12.93 -2.01 6.60
C GLY A 391 -13.52 -3.31 7.12
N GLY A 392 -14.71 -3.69 6.71
CA GLY A 392 -15.27 -5.01 6.99
C GLY A 392 -14.45 -6.14 6.36
N HIS A 393 -14.00 -5.97 5.10
CA HIS A 393 -13.00 -6.85 4.49
C HIS A 393 -11.68 -6.85 5.29
N GLY A 394 -11.18 -5.66 5.65
CA GLY A 394 -9.99 -5.52 6.49
C GLY A 394 -10.12 -6.24 7.83
N THR A 395 -11.30 -6.24 8.43
CA THR A 395 -11.59 -6.96 9.68
C THR A 395 -11.51 -8.48 9.47
N TRP A 396 -12.12 -9.00 8.41
CA TRP A 396 -11.96 -10.40 8.04
C TRP A 396 -10.49 -10.76 7.78
N HIS A 397 -9.81 -9.95 6.99
CA HIS A 397 -8.44 -10.20 6.55
C HIS A 397 -7.43 -10.18 7.71
N LEU A 398 -7.42 -9.11 8.50
CA LEU A 398 -6.51 -8.97 9.64
C LEU A 398 -6.82 -9.99 10.74
N GLY A 399 -8.11 -10.26 11.02
CA GLY A 399 -8.51 -11.28 12.00
C GLY A 399 -8.03 -12.68 11.62
N ALA A 400 -8.19 -13.08 10.34
CA ALA A 400 -7.74 -14.38 9.86
C ALA A 400 -6.21 -14.53 9.85
N LEU A 401 -5.49 -13.46 9.52
CA LEU A 401 -4.02 -13.51 9.43
C LEU A 401 -3.30 -13.38 10.78
N TYR A 402 -3.96 -12.78 11.77
CA TYR A 402 -3.38 -12.54 13.10
C TYR A 402 -4.31 -13.01 14.22
N PRO A 403 -4.63 -14.31 14.27
CA PRO A 403 -5.65 -14.85 15.16
C PRO A 403 -5.32 -14.72 16.66
N ASP A 404 -4.03 -14.58 16.99
CA ASP A 404 -3.55 -14.39 18.36
C ASP A 404 -3.53 -12.92 18.83
N GLN A 405 -3.93 -11.97 17.96
CA GLN A 405 -3.87 -10.53 18.27
C GLN A 405 -5.21 -9.97 18.80
N PHE A 406 -6.31 -10.66 18.57
CA PHE A 406 -7.64 -10.13 18.83
C PHE A 406 -8.49 -11.07 19.69
N ALA A 407 -9.15 -10.53 20.71
CA ALA A 407 -10.10 -11.28 21.56
C ALA A 407 -11.42 -11.53 20.82
N ALA A 408 -11.84 -10.56 20.01
CA ALA A 408 -13.01 -10.66 19.16
C ALA A 408 -12.91 -9.69 17.98
N ILE A 409 -13.62 -10.00 16.90
CA ILE A 409 -13.72 -9.15 15.72
C ILE A 409 -15.17 -8.84 15.36
N GLY A 410 -15.40 -7.64 14.77
CA GLY A 410 -16.72 -7.17 14.37
C GLY A 410 -16.74 -6.69 12.91
N PRO A 411 -16.75 -7.58 11.91
CA PRO A 411 -16.85 -7.18 10.51
C PRO A 411 -18.26 -6.69 10.19
N SER A 412 -18.36 -5.47 9.62
CA SER A 412 -19.60 -4.86 9.19
C SER A 412 -19.60 -4.67 7.67
N ALA A 413 -20.62 -5.23 6.98
CA ALA A 413 -20.84 -5.10 5.54
C ALA A 413 -19.56 -5.34 4.68
N GLY A 414 -18.72 -6.30 5.09
CA GLY A 414 -17.44 -6.59 4.47
C GLY A 414 -17.50 -7.77 3.50
N TRP A 415 -16.77 -7.66 2.36
CA TRP A 415 -16.59 -8.80 1.47
C TRP A 415 -15.55 -9.79 2.01
N ILE A 416 -15.69 -11.06 1.70
CA ILE A 416 -14.82 -12.13 2.22
C ILE A 416 -13.63 -12.46 1.32
N SER A 417 -13.70 -12.07 0.05
CA SER A 417 -12.56 -12.13 -0.88
C SER A 417 -12.85 -11.27 -2.10
N PHE A 418 -11.81 -10.82 -2.79
CA PHE A 418 -11.99 -10.14 -4.08
C PHE A 418 -12.52 -11.05 -5.18
N TRP A 419 -12.38 -12.36 -5.04
CA TRP A 419 -12.89 -13.36 -5.97
C TRP A 419 -14.41 -13.51 -5.90
N SER A 420 -14.99 -13.29 -4.72
CA SER A 420 -16.43 -13.38 -4.50
C SER A 420 -17.15 -12.04 -4.65
N TYR A 421 -16.48 -10.93 -4.33
CA TYR A 421 -17.11 -9.61 -4.30
C TYR A 421 -17.24 -8.96 -5.68
N ARG A 422 -16.17 -8.93 -6.43
CA ARG A 422 -16.22 -8.49 -7.84
C ARG A 422 -15.71 -9.64 -8.65
N VAL A 423 -16.58 -10.22 -9.44
CA VAL A 423 -16.20 -11.31 -10.34
C VAL A 423 -15.00 -10.84 -11.15
N ARG A 424 -13.81 -11.01 -10.56
CA ARG A 424 -12.63 -11.16 -11.39
C ARG A 424 -12.93 -12.43 -12.13
N GLU A 425 -13.20 -12.32 -13.43
CA GLU A 425 -13.37 -13.51 -14.25
C GLU A 425 -12.19 -14.41 -13.98
N GLN A 426 -12.39 -15.40 -13.12
CA GLN A 426 -11.39 -16.42 -12.89
C GLN A 426 -11.29 -17.11 -14.23
N LYS A 427 -10.24 -16.84 -14.94
CA LYS A 427 -9.88 -17.62 -16.12
C LYS A 427 -9.89 -19.07 -15.62
N LYS A 428 -10.86 -19.87 -16.04
CA LYS A 428 -11.10 -21.22 -15.51
C LYS A 428 -9.90 -22.15 -15.70
N ASN A 429 -9.00 -21.82 -16.66
CA ASN A 429 -7.83 -22.61 -17.00
C ASN A 429 -6.60 -21.69 -17.05
N LEU A 430 -6.01 -21.42 -15.89
CA LEU A 430 -4.73 -20.74 -15.81
C LEU A 430 -3.61 -21.65 -16.29
N SER A 431 -2.72 -21.14 -17.13
CA SER A 431 -1.45 -21.80 -17.43
C SER A 431 -0.59 -21.96 -16.16
N PRO A 432 0.36 -22.88 -16.12
CA PRO A 432 1.22 -23.05 -14.95
C PRO A 432 1.93 -21.76 -14.51
N ALA A 433 2.38 -20.90 -15.43
CA ALA A 433 2.99 -19.62 -15.13
C ALA A 433 1.99 -18.61 -14.54
N GLU A 434 0.76 -18.56 -15.05
CA GLU A 434 -0.31 -17.74 -14.48
C GLU A 434 -0.71 -18.19 -13.07
N GLN A 435 -0.69 -19.50 -12.80
CA GLN A 435 -0.93 -20.03 -11.45
C GLN A 435 0.13 -19.52 -10.46
N LEU A 436 1.42 -19.57 -10.82
CA LEU A 436 2.49 -19.02 -9.99
C LEU A 436 2.35 -17.51 -9.80
N TRP A 437 1.93 -16.79 -10.84
CA TRP A 437 1.67 -15.35 -10.73
C TRP A 437 0.51 -15.03 -9.78
N MET A 438 -0.54 -15.86 -9.77
CA MET A 438 -1.74 -15.62 -8.94
C MET A 438 -1.57 -16.01 -7.46
N ARG A 439 -0.69 -16.97 -7.13
CA ARG A 439 -0.53 -17.45 -5.74
C ARG A 439 -0.34 -16.34 -4.71
N PRO A 440 0.48 -15.27 -4.94
CA PRO A 440 0.63 -14.19 -3.97
C PRO A 440 -0.63 -13.36 -3.69
N THR A 441 -1.74 -13.62 -4.38
CA THR A 441 -3.05 -13.01 -4.07
C THR A 441 -3.90 -13.85 -3.10
N SER A 442 -3.45 -15.07 -2.76
CA SER A 442 -4.18 -15.99 -1.88
C SER A 442 -4.49 -15.44 -0.47
N PRO A 443 -3.68 -14.51 0.11
CA PRO A 443 -4.00 -13.92 1.42
C PRO A 443 -5.35 -13.20 1.46
N SER A 444 -5.85 -12.70 0.33
CA SER A 444 -7.15 -12.03 0.21
C SER A 444 -8.36 -12.97 0.39
N ASN A 445 -8.16 -14.29 0.35
CA ASN A 445 -9.24 -15.28 0.43
C ASN A 445 -9.53 -15.66 1.89
N THR A 446 -10.29 -14.84 2.60
CA THR A 446 -10.54 -15.03 4.04
C THR A 446 -11.44 -16.22 4.35
N ILE A 447 -12.28 -16.65 3.40
CA ILE A 447 -13.09 -17.87 3.61
C ILE A 447 -12.23 -19.14 3.64
N ALA A 448 -11.14 -19.17 2.87
CA ALA A 448 -10.19 -20.28 2.95
C ALA A 448 -9.36 -20.27 4.25
N LEU A 449 -9.32 -19.13 4.95
CA LEU A 449 -8.63 -18.94 6.22
C LEU A 449 -9.58 -19.02 7.43
N SER A 450 -10.85 -19.34 7.23
CA SER A 450 -11.88 -19.32 8.28
C SER A 450 -11.54 -20.14 9.54
N PRO A 451 -10.81 -21.28 9.48
CA PRO A 451 -10.39 -21.99 10.69
C PRO A 451 -9.58 -21.16 11.69
N ASN A 452 -8.88 -20.12 11.22
CA ASN A 452 -8.09 -19.22 12.06
C ASN A 452 -8.95 -18.38 13.04
N TYR A 453 -10.24 -18.26 12.80
CA TYR A 453 -11.14 -17.54 13.72
C TYR A 453 -11.49 -18.35 14.98
N ARG A 454 -11.09 -19.60 15.08
CA ARG A 454 -11.52 -20.55 16.13
C ARG A 454 -11.40 -20.04 17.57
N GLN A 455 -10.37 -19.25 17.85
CA GLN A 455 -10.04 -18.79 19.21
C GLN A 455 -10.60 -17.41 19.56
N MET A 456 -11.27 -16.72 18.63
CA MET A 456 -11.79 -15.37 18.84
C MET A 456 -13.31 -15.33 18.68
N GLY A 457 -13.98 -14.42 19.39
CA GLY A 457 -15.39 -14.15 19.17
C GLY A 457 -15.65 -13.37 17.89
N LEU A 458 -16.79 -13.61 17.23
CA LEU A 458 -17.19 -12.86 16.03
C LEU A 458 -18.58 -12.24 16.19
N TYR A 459 -18.70 -10.96 15.85
CA TYR A 459 -20.00 -10.28 15.77
C TYR A 459 -20.17 -9.70 14.36
N ILE A 460 -20.90 -10.38 13.52
CA ILE A 460 -21.04 -10.06 12.08
C ILE A 460 -22.26 -9.17 11.89
N ILE A 461 -22.10 -8.01 11.22
CA ILE A 461 -23.19 -7.05 10.96
C ILE A 461 -23.34 -6.84 9.46
N HIS A 462 -24.58 -6.84 8.95
CA HIS A 462 -24.86 -6.54 7.55
C HIS A 462 -26.28 -5.97 7.36
N GLY A 463 -26.44 -4.98 6.46
CA GLY A 463 -27.75 -4.54 6.02
C GLY A 463 -28.39 -5.52 5.03
N ALA A 464 -29.67 -5.84 5.21
CA ALA A 464 -30.35 -6.82 4.36
C ALA A 464 -30.53 -6.39 2.90
N LEU A 465 -30.54 -5.07 2.65
CA LEU A 465 -30.71 -4.46 1.32
C LEU A 465 -29.42 -3.79 0.81
N ASP A 466 -28.26 -4.28 1.27
CA ASP A 466 -26.97 -3.72 0.85
C ASP A 466 -26.73 -3.96 -0.64
N ASP A 467 -26.72 -2.86 -1.41
CA ASP A 467 -26.53 -2.82 -2.86
C ASP A 467 -25.09 -2.58 -3.30
N ASN A 468 -24.18 -2.30 -2.34
CA ASN A 468 -22.77 -2.07 -2.59
C ASN A 468 -21.92 -3.33 -2.31
N VAL A 469 -22.07 -3.91 -1.11
CA VAL A 469 -21.49 -5.20 -0.74
C VAL A 469 -22.63 -6.18 -0.48
N PRO A 470 -22.89 -7.13 -1.39
CA PRO A 470 -24.03 -8.04 -1.26
C PRO A 470 -24.03 -8.79 0.08
N VAL A 471 -25.19 -8.87 0.74
CA VAL A 471 -25.36 -9.51 2.05
C VAL A 471 -24.91 -10.98 2.06
N GLU A 472 -24.93 -11.62 0.90
CA GLU A 472 -24.44 -12.98 0.67
C GLU A 472 -22.97 -13.15 1.05
N GLN A 473 -22.15 -12.09 1.07
CA GLN A 473 -20.77 -12.15 1.55
C GLN A 473 -20.71 -12.58 3.02
N SER A 474 -21.53 -11.97 3.87
CA SER A 474 -21.64 -12.36 5.28
C SER A 474 -22.30 -13.72 5.44
N GLN A 475 -23.37 -14.00 4.69
CA GLN A 475 -24.08 -15.28 4.75
C GLN A 475 -23.20 -16.47 4.39
N LEU A 476 -22.34 -16.33 3.38
CA LEU A 476 -21.37 -17.37 3.01
C LEU A 476 -20.37 -17.63 4.13
N MET A 477 -19.87 -16.60 4.80
CA MET A 477 -18.95 -16.78 5.92
C MET A 477 -19.68 -17.39 7.14
N VAL A 478 -20.91 -16.98 7.42
CA VAL A 478 -21.74 -17.58 8.48
C VAL A 478 -21.92 -19.06 8.25
N ALA A 479 -22.31 -19.47 7.03
CA ALA A 479 -22.47 -20.88 6.68
C ALA A 479 -21.15 -21.68 6.79
N GLU A 480 -20.00 -21.04 6.63
CA GLU A 480 -18.71 -21.67 6.87
C GLU A 480 -18.42 -21.83 8.36
N LEU A 481 -18.64 -20.75 9.13
CA LEU A 481 -18.41 -20.74 10.59
C LEU A 481 -19.30 -21.74 11.34
N GLU A 482 -20.57 -21.90 10.96
CA GLU A 482 -21.51 -22.87 11.55
C GLU A 482 -20.96 -24.30 11.58
N LYS A 483 -20.03 -24.65 10.72
CA LYS A 483 -19.45 -26.00 10.67
C LYS A 483 -18.51 -26.30 11.84
N PHE A 484 -17.96 -25.29 12.51
CA PHE A 484 -16.91 -25.51 13.50
C PHE A 484 -16.80 -24.45 14.61
N HIS A 485 -17.48 -23.31 14.48
CA HIS A 485 -17.38 -22.18 15.41
C HIS A 485 -18.70 -21.99 16.15
N HIS A 486 -18.63 -21.74 17.47
CA HIS A 486 -19.81 -21.61 18.31
C HIS A 486 -19.93 -20.25 19.00
N ASP A 487 -18.88 -19.44 18.97
CA ASP A 487 -18.80 -18.13 19.61
C ASP A 487 -18.92 -17.01 18.59
N PHE A 488 -20.03 -16.98 17.87
CA PHE A 488 -20.33 -15.90 16.94
C PHE A 488 -21.81 -15.49 16.97
N VAL A 489 -22.04 -14.23 16.59
CA VAL A 489 -23.37 -13.63 16.39
C VAL A 489 -23.44 -13.10 14.97
N TYR A 490 -24.54 -13.37 14.28
CA TYR A 490 -24.85 -12.74 12.99
C TYR A 490 -26.07 -11.83 13.17
N HIS A 491 -25.87 -10.54 12.94
CA HIS A 491 -26.91 -9.52 12.94
C HIS A 491 -27.13 -9.00 11.52
N GLN A 492 -28.20 -9.42 10.88
CA GLN A 492 -28.67 -8.85 9.62
C GLN A 492 -29.76 -7.83 9.94
N GLN A 493 -29.48 -6.56 9.65
CA GLN A 493 -30.45 -5.50 9.88
C GLN A 493 -31.42 -5.40 8.71
N ASP A 494 -32.71 -5.59 9.02
CA ASP A 494 -33.77 -5.54 8.02
C ASP A 494 -33.99 -4.13 7.49
N SER A 495 -34.36 -4.04 6.20
CA SER A 495 -34.80 -2.81 5.51
C SER A 495 -33.75 -1.69 5.42
N VAL A 496 -32.46 -2.02 5.59
CA VAL A 496 -31.36 -1.06 5.44
C VAL A 496 -30.36 -1.50 4.37
N GLY A 497 -29.72 -0.52 3.75
CA GLY A 497 -28.68 -0.71 2.73
C GLY A 497 -27.28 -0.79 3.33
N HIS A 498 -26.29 -0.27 2.55
CA HIS A 498 -24.87 -0.37 2.88
C HIS A 498 -24.47 0.43 4.11
N TRP A 499 -24.93 1.68 4.25
CA TRP A 499 -24.70 2.55 5.40
C TRP A 499 -26.02 2.86 6.08
N TRP A 500 -26.09 2.70 7.39
CA TRP A 500 -27.31 2.97 8.17
C TRP A 500 -27.00 3.48 9.57
N ASP A 501 -27.91 4.36 10.03
CA ASP A 501 -27.90 4.99 11.34
C ASP A 501 -29.35 5.27 11.72
N LEU A 502 -29.94 4.43 12.53
CA LEU A 502 -31.37 4.43 12.82
C LEU A 502 -31.70 5.01 14.19
N ARG A 503 -30.72 5.04 15.10
CA ARG A 503 -30.88 5.52 16.44
C ARG A 503 -30.53 7.00 16.54
N ALA A 504 -31.12 7.71 17.49
CA ALA A 504 -30.82 9.11 17.77
C ALA A 504 -29.55 9.30 18.62
N GLU A 505 -29.01 8.24 19.20
CA GLU A 505 -27.80 8.28 19.99
C GLU A 505 -26.56 8.56 19.14
N PRO A 506 -25.54 9.24 19.69
CA PRO A 506 -24.30 9.48 18.98
C PRO A 506 -23.57 8.17 18.59
N GLY A 507 -22.95 8.17 17.43
CA GLY A 507 -22.31 7.00 16.84
C GLY A 507 -23.16 6.44 15.71
N ALA A 508 -22.53 5.97 14.63
CA ALA A 508 -23.26 5.40 13.50
C ALA A 508 -23.55 3.91 13.72
N ASP A 509 -24.81 3.50 13.66
CA ASP A 509 -25.27 2.17 14.04
C ASP A 509 -24.60 1.03 13.28
N CYS A 510 -24.27 1.20 12.01
CA CYS A 510 -23.60 0.17 11.21
C CYS A 510 -22.16 -0.12 11.65
N VAL A 511 -21.59 0.70 12.54
CA VAL A 511 -20.23 0.57 13.10
C VAL A 511 -20.22 0.65 14.63
N ASP A 512 -20.99 1.55 15.24
CA ASP A 512 -21.09 1.74 16.69
C ASP A 512 -22.31 1.02 17.30
N TRP A 513 -22.51 -0.24 16.90
CA TRP A 513 -23.63 -1.07 17.33
C TRP A 513 -23.46 -1.51 18.79
N PRO A 514 -24.35 -1.11 19.73
CA PRO A 514 -24.16 -1.41 21.14
C PRO A 514 -24.01 -2.90 21.47
N PRO A 515 -24.80 -3.83 20.89
CA PRO A 515 -24.61 -5.24 21.16
C PRO A 515 -23.22 -5.77 20.71
N LEU A 516 -22.60 -5.19 19.67
CA LEU A 516 -21.22 -5.50 19.30
C LEU A 516 -20.24 -5.11 20.41
N PHE A 517 -20.37 -3.91 20.97
CA PHE A 517 -19.50 -3.44 22.06
C PHE A 517 -19.74 -4.19 23.37
N ASP A 518 -20.97 -4.61 23.65
CA ASP A 518 -21.29 -5.51 24.76
C ASP A 518 -20.69 -6.91 24.56
N PHE A 519 -20.65 -7.39 23.34
CA PHE A 519 -19.96 -8.62 22.95
C PHE A 519 -18.45 -8.48 23.17
N PHE A 520 -17.83 -7.42 22.68
CA PHE A 520 -16.41 -7.15 22.88
C PHE A 520 -16.04 -7.09 24.36
N ALA A 521 -16.83 -6.37 25.17
CA ALA A 521 -16.54 -6.21 26.60
C ALA A 521 -16.42 -7.52 27.39
N ARG A 522 -17.06 -8.59 26.90
CA ARG A 522 -17.06 -9.93 27.51
C ARG A 522 -15.93 -10.84 27.04
N HIS A 523 -15.23 -10.48 25.94
CA HIS A 523 -14.20 -11.32 25.35
C HIS A 523 -12.80 -10.89 25.80
N ARG A 524 -11.94 -11.88 25.93
CA ARG A 524 -10.51 -11.73 26.15
C ARG A 524 -9.73 -12.70 25.29
N ILE A 525 -8.53 -12.35 24.88
CA ILE A 525 -7.59 -13.32 24.31
C ILE A 525 -7.38 -14.43 25.35
N PRO A 526 -7.62 -15.69 25.01
CA PRO A 526 -7.53 -16.79 25.98
C PRO A 526 -6.08 -16.97 26.44
N ASP A 527 -5.92 -17.43 27.67
CA ASP A 527 -4.62 -17.86 28.17
C ASP A 527 -4.10 -19.06 27.35
N LEU A 528 -2.82 -19.10 27.04
CA LEU A 528 -2.20 -20.20 26.29
C LEU A 528 -2.54 -21.58 26.86
N GLN A 529 -2.59 -21.67 28.19
CA GLN A 529 -2.95 -22.92 28.88
C GLN A 529 -4.40 -23.40 28.62
N GLN A 530 -5.27 -22.54 28.11
CA GLN A 530 -6.65 -22.90 27.77
C GLN A 530 -6.77 -23.35 26.32
N ILE A 531 -5.83 -23.05 25.47
CA ILE A 531 -5.85 -23.36 24.03
C ILE A 531 -5.32 -24.78 23.82
N ARG A 532 -6.25 -25.72 23.67
CA ARG A 532 -5.94 -27.15 23.47
C ARG A 532 -5.85 -27.57 22.02
N THR A 533 -6.44 -26.82 21.12
CA THR A 533 -6.46 -27.14 19.69
C THR A 533 -6.16 -25.89 18.89
N ILE A 534 -5.19 -25.95 18.01
CA ILE A 534 -4.95 -24.97 16.95
C ILE A 534 -5.31 -25.60 15.61
N ASP A 535 -6.04 -24.83 14.80
CA ASP A 535 -6.42 -25.17 13.42
C ASP A 535 -6.05 -23.97 12.57
N PHE A 536 -4.79 -23.91 12.15
CA PHE A 536 -4.18 -22.73 11.56
C PHE A 536 -3.89 -22.94 10.07
N ILE A 537 -4.32 -21.96 9.27
CA ILE A 537 -4.05 -21.91 7.82
C ILE A 537 -3.29 -20.62 7.53
N THR A 538 -2.12 -20.75 6.91
CA THR A 538 -1.39 -19.58 6.41
C THR A 538 -1.17 -19.63 4.91
N PRO A 539 -1.38 -18.48 4.21
CA PRO A 539 -1.01 -18.35 2.81
C PRO A 539 0.50 -18.18 2.62
N SER A 540 1.18 -17.62 3.63
CA SER A 540 2.63 -17.35 3.62
C SER A 540 3.12 -16.98 5.01
N PRO A 541 4.21 -17.59 5.50
CA PRO A 541 4.83 -17.20 6.77
C PRO A 541 5.27 -15.74 6.84
N GLY A 542 5.65 -15.12 5.72
CA GLY A 542 5.98 -13.69 5.68
C GLY A 542 4.79 -12.75 5.89
N ILE A 543 3.57 -13.27 5.80
CA ILE A 543 2.33 -12.53 6.02
C ILE A 543 1.70 -12.92 7.35
N SER A 544 1.57 -14.23 7.60
CA SER A 544 0.91 -14.80 8.77
C SER A 544 1.68 -16.04 9.20
N SER A 545 2.46 -15.94 10.27
CA SER A 545 3.36 -17.02 10.69
C SER A 545 2.97 -17.70 11.99
N LYS A 546 1.98 -17.15 12.74
CA LYS A 546 1.75 -17.57 14.11
C LYS A 546 0.26 -17.63 14.46
N ASP A 547 -0.10 -18.68 15.20
CA ASP A 547 -1.33 -18.79 15.95
C ASP A 547 -1.02 -19.30 17.36
N HIS A 548 -1.07 -18.42 18.36
CA HIS A 548 -0.77 -18.68 19.78
C HIS A 548 0.54 -19.44 19.99
N TRP A 549 0.48 -20.74 20.33
CA TRP A 549 1.68 -21.57 20.60
C TRP A 549 2.25 -22.28 19.35
N LEU A 550 1.67 -22.08 18.17
CA LEU A 550 2.13 -22.63 16.89
C LEU A 550 2.76 -21.53 16.03
N SER A 551 3.92 -21.79 15.46
CA SER A 551 4.56 -20.97 14.45
C SER A 551 4.89 -21.79 13.20
N ILE A 552 4.69 -21.20 12.01
CA ILE A 552 5.12 -21.77 10.72
C ILE A 552 6.18 -20.84 10.14
N ALA A 553 7.40 -21.35 9.92
CA ALA A 553 8.51 -20.56 9.41
C ALA A 553 8.72 -20.73 7.90
N ALA A 554 8.42 -21.92 7.34
CA ALA A 554 8.58 -22.19 5.92
C ALA A 554 7.54 -23.18 5.39
N GLN A 555 7.18 -23.01 4.13
CA GLN A 555 6.27 -23.86 3.37
C GLN A 555 7.08 -24.78 2.43
N GLN A 556 6.57 -25.97 2.13
CA GLN A 556 7.13 -26.84 1.08
C GLN A 556 6.94 -26.23 -0.32
N ARG A 557 5.73 -25.66 -0.56
CA ARG A 557 5.41 -24.90 -1.79
C ARG A 557 4.93 -23.51 -1.39
N GLN A 558 5.66 -22.50 -1.81
CA GLN A 558 5.44 -21.12 -1.38
C GLN A 558 4.12 -20.55 -1.90
N TYR A 559 3.42 -19.80 -1.05
CA TYR A 559 2.13 -19.18 -1.33
C TYR A 559 0.99 -20.16 -1.68
N GLU A 560 1.18 -21.47 -1.51
CA GLU A 560 0.09 -22.42 -1.31
C GLU A 560 -0.25 -22.49 0.18
N PHE A 561 -1.52 -22.70 0.50
CA PHE A 561 -1.93 -22.73 1.90
C PHE A 561 -1.22 -23.85 2.67
N SER A 562 -0.50 -23.45 3.72
CA SER A 562 -0.10 -24.40 4.77
C SER A 562 -1.23 -24.56 5.74
N LYS A 563 -1.54 -25.80 6.12
CA LYS A 563 -2.60 -26.13 7.07
C LYS A 563 -2.01 -26.97 8.20
N VAL A 564 -2.30 -26.59 9.43
CA VAL A 564 -1.85 -27.30 10.61
C VAL A 564 -3.03 -27.44 11.58
N ARG A 565 -3.36 -28.66 11.93
CA ARG A 565 -4.31 -28.93 13.00
C ARG A 565 -3.62 -29.78 14.08
N ILE A 566 -3.33 -29.17 15.21
CA ILE A 566 -2.63 -29.80 16.34
C ILE A 566 -3.45 -29.62 17.62
N GLN A 567 -3.49 -30.71 18.41
CA GLN A 567 -4.03 -30.75 19.76
C GLN A 567 -2.91 -30.98 20.77
N PHE A 568 -2.99 -30.30 21.89
CA PHE A 568 -2.16 -30.56 23.06
C PHE A 568 -2.94 -31.29 24.13
N ASP A 569 -2.50 -32.54 24.47
CA ASP A 569 -2.99 -33.32 25.57
C ASP A 569 -2.11 -33.10 26.79
N PRO A 570 -2.56 -32.36 27.82
CA PRO A 570 -1.74 -32.07 29.00
C PRO A 570 -1.56 -33.32 29.89
N GLY A 571 -2.46 -34.30 29.87
CA GLY A 571 -2.34 -35.51 30.65
C GLY A 571 -1.23 -36.43 30.13
N MET A 572 -1.13 -36.55 28.82
CA MET A 572 -0.09 -37.33 28.16
C MET A 572 1.14 -36.44 27.77
N LYS A 573 1.08 -35.13 28.01
CA LYS A 573 2.10 -34.15 27.57
C LYS A 573 2.42 -34.34 26.08
N ARG A 574 1.40 -34.45 25.26
CA ARG A 574 1.51 -34.82 23.88
C ARG A 574 0.91 -33.76 22.97
N PHE A 575 1.70 -33.30 21.99
CA PHE A 575 1.23 -32.59 20.79
C PHE A 575 0.93 -33.61 19.71
N HIS A 576 -0.29 -33.63 19.16
CA HIS A 576 -0.62 -34.56 18.09
C HIS A 576 -1.50 -33.90 17.04
N GLY A 577 -1.27 -34.20 15.77
CA GLY A 577 -1.98 -33.55 14.69
C GLY A 577 -1.54 -33.90 13.30
N THR A 578 -2.03 -33.11 12.34
CA THR A 578 -1.78 -33.26 10.91
C THR A 578 -1.34 -31.95 10.31
N THR A 579 -0.53 -32.05 9.26
CA THR A 579 0.01 -30.91 8.52
C THR A 579 -0.15 -31.08 7.02
N VAL A 580 -0.24 -29.97 6.30
CA VAL A 580 -0.21 -29.93 4.83
C VAL A 580 0.66 -28.76 4.42
N ASN A 581 1.59 -28.96 3.50
CA ASN A 581 2.46 -27.91 2.94
C ASN A 581 3.28 -27.17 4.00
N VAL A 582 3.77 -27.85 5.03
CA VAL A 582 4.64 -27.28 6.06
C VAL A 582 6.03 -27.86 5.92
N LEU A 583 7.03 -26.99 5.84
CA LEU A 583 8.45 -27.39 5.85
C LEU A 583 9.05 -27.18 7.23
N HIS A 584 8.97 -25.98 7.79
CA HIS A 584 9.47 -25.66 9.13
C HIS A 584 8.34 -25.13 10.01
N MET A 585 8.23 -25.65 11.24
CA MET A 585 7.32 -25.15 12.25
C MET A 585 7.93 -25.17 13.65
N GLY A 586 7.43 -24.31 14.51
CA GLY A 586 7.80 -24.23 15.92
C GLY A 586 6.58 -24.44 16.83
N LEU A 587 6.78 -25.15 17.95
CA LEU A 587 5.82 -25.26 19.01
C LEU A 587 6.34 -24.57 20.27
N ASP A 588 5.54 -23.71 20.84
CA ASP A 588 5.85 -23.04 22.10
C ASP A 588 5.69 -24.04 23.27
N LEU A 589 6.69 -24.12 24.08
CA LEU A 589 6.76 -25.08 25.19
C LEU A 589 6.35 -24.49 26.55
N GLU A 590 5.74 -23.27 26.57
CA GLU A 590 5.15 -22.69 27.79
C GLU A 590 3.96 -23.51 28.32
N LEU A 591 3.41 -24.40 27.49
CA LEU A 591 2.37 -25.36 27.88
C LEU A 591 2.89 -26.47 28.77
N LEU A 592 4.21 -26.65 28.85
CA LEU A 592 4.90 -27.71 29.62
C LEU A 592 5.68 -27.10 30.78
N SER A 593 5.75 -27.84 31.87
CA SER A 593 6.58 -27.50 33.04
C SER A 593 8.07 -27.91 32.80
N PRO A 594 9.02 -27.21 33.44
CA PRO A 594 10.41 -27.66 33.40
C PRO A 594 10.56 -29.12 33.86
N GLY A 595 11.34 -29.90 33.11
CA GLY A 595 11.55 -31.34 33.39
C GLY A 595 10.48 -32.27 32.83
N ASP A 596 9.44 -31.78 32.22
CA ASP A 596 8.44 -32.63 31.55
C ASP A 596 9.07 -33.40 30.39
N ILE A 597 8.73 -34.68 30.33
CA ILE A 597 8.97 -35.52 29.15
C ILE A 597 7.71 -35.47 28.29
N PHE A 598 7.86 -35.15 27.01
CA PHE A 598 6.72 -34.97 26.12
C PHE A 598 6.92 -35.68 24.77
N ILE A 599 5.82 -35.76 24.03
CA ILE A 599 5.73 -36.44 22.74
C ILE A 599 5.18 -35.50 21.71
N ILE A 600 5.73 -35.54 20.50
CA ILE A 600 5.17 -34.86 19.30
C ILE A 600 4.80 -35.95 18.29
N GLN A 601 3.52 -36.00 17.93
CA GLN A 601 2.99 -36.96 16.96
C GLN A 601 2.35 -36.19 15.79
N LEU A 602 3.00 -36.20 14.64
CA LEU A 602 2.58 -35.49 13.43
C LEU A 602 2.51 -36.47 12.25
N ASP A 603 1.45 -36.39 11.46
CA ASP A 603 1.30 -37.12 10.19
C ASP A 603 1.69 -38.61 10.28
N ASN A 604 1.24 -39.33 11.31
CA ASN A 604 1.54 -40.71 11.60
C ASN A 604 2.98 -41.01 12.08
N GLN A 605 3.78 -39.98 12.42
CA GLN A 605 5.11 -40.15 13.03
C GLN A 605 5.11 -39.61 14.46
N ALA A 606 5.71 -40.35 15.37
CA ALA A 606 5.95 -39.95 16.76
C ALA A 606 7.44 -39.63 16.96
N ILE A 607 7.71 -38.54 17.66
CA ILE A 607 9.02 -38.19 18.24
C ILE A 607 8.82 -38.23 19.76
N GLU A 608 9.42 -39.22 20.40
CA GLU A 608 9.20 -39.55 21.81
C GLU A 608 10.39 -39.13 22.67
N ASN A 609 10.18 -39.14 23.99
CA ASN A 609 11.20 -38.89 25.00
C ASN A 609 11.90 -37.53 24.88
N LEU A 610 11.16 -36.52 24.43
CA LEU A 610 11.63 -35.13 24.37
C LEU A 610 11.62 -34.55 25.79
N ASN A 611 12.74 -33.97 26.26
CA ASN A 611 12.79 -33.32 27.56
C ASN A 611 12.62 -31.80 27.40
N ARG A 612 11.68 -31.20 28.13
CA ARG A 612 11.40 -29.76 28.07
C ARG A 612 12.63 -28.90 28.36
N ASN A 613 13.54 -29.39 29.20
CA ASN A 613 14.75 -28.66 29.57
C ASN A 613 15.80 -28.57 28.47
N ASP A 614 15.71 -29.41 27.42
CA ASP A 614 16.64 -29.42 26.30
C ASP A 614 16.39 -28.26 25.32
N TYR A 615 15.27 -27.56 25.52
CA TYR A 615 14.82 -26.46 24.63
C TYR A 615 14.58 -25.20 25.45
N GLN A 616 14.80 -24.03 24.84
CA GLN A 616 14.51 -22.73 25.47
C GLN A 616 12.98 -22.50 25.59
N SER A 617 12.40 -21.70 24.71
CA SER A 617 10.96 -21.41 24.72
C SER A 617 10.19 -22.23 23.68
N GLN A 618 10.84 -22.67 22.63
CA GLN A 618 10.23 -23.35 21.48
C GLN A 618 11.06 -24.54 21.04
N ILE A 619 10.37 -25.59 20.53
CA ILE A 619 11.00 -26.68 19.76
C ILE A 619 10.70 -26.46 18.28
N TRP A 620 11.72 -26.60 17.44
CA TRP A 620 11.63 -26.44 15.99
C TRP A 620 11.67 -27.78 15.29
N LEU A 621 10.82 -27.94 14.28
CA LEU A 621 10.60 -29.17 13.54
C LEU A 621 10.73 -28.88 12.04
N GLU A 622 11.36 -29.81 11.33
CA GLU A 622 11.44 -29.83 9.88
C GLU A 622 10.79 -31.07 9.30
N ASN A 623 9.97 -30.88 8.25
CA ASN A 623 9.40 -31.98 7.45
C ASN A 623 10.18 -32.09 6.14
N PHE A 624 11.11 -33.03 6.12
CA PHE A 624 11.86 -33.35 4.90
C PHE A 624 11.34 -34.65 4.29
N HIS A 625 10.76 -34.56 3.11
CA HIS A 625 10.15 -35.70 2.39
C HIS A 625 9.16 -36.54 3.22
N GLY A 626 8.31 -35.91 4.02
CA GLY A 626 7.32 -36.57 4.87
C GLY A 626 7.87 -37.09 6.21
N ARG A 627 9.14 -36.81 6.51
CA ARG A 627 9.75 -37.17 7.79
C ARG A 627 10.01 -35.95 8.65
N TRP A 628 9.41 -35.97 9.85
CA TRP A 628 9.60 -34.93 10.85
C TRP A 628 10.85 -35.20 11.70
N THR A 629 11.68 -34.17 11.87
CA THR A 629 12.87 -34.21 12.74
C THR A 629 12.94 -32.90 13.55
N VAL A 630 13.51 -33.01 14.75
CA VAL A 630 13.85 -31.83 15.55
C VAL A 630 15.07 -31.17 14.96
N VAL A 631 14.99 -29.86 14.75
CA VAL A 631 16.05 -29.05 14.15
C VAL A 631 16.36 -27.81 15.00
N ALA A 632 17.47 -27.15 14.74
CA ALA A 632 17.73 -25.81 15.26
C ALA A 632 16.72 -24.80 14.69
N PRO A 633 16.50 -23.64 15.32
CA PRO A 633 15.76 -22.56 14.69
C PRO A 633 16.30 -22.27 13.29
N TRP A 634 15.38 -21.95 12.35
CA TRP A 634 15.79 -21.64 10.97
C TRP A 634 16.77 -20.45 10.92
N SER A 635 17.59 -20.44 9.89
CA SER A 635 18.56 -19.37 9.68
C SER A 635 17.87 -18.07 9.21
N MET A 636 18.23 -16.94 9.81
CA MET A 636 17.81 -15.62 9.34
C MET A 636 18.36 -15.23 7.94
N GLN A 637 19.27 -16.05 7.39
CA GLN A 637 19.73 -15.90 6.00
C GLN A 637 18.76 -16.53 5.00
N GLU A 638 17.92 -17.46 5.45
CA GLU A 638 16.90 -18.12 4.67
C GLU A 638 15.62 -17.30 4.62
N LYS A 639 14.66 -17.72 3.82
CA LYS A 639 13.31 -17.21 3.87
C LYS A 639 12.63 -17.62 5.17
N GLY A 640 11.91 -16.69 5.76
CA GLY A 640 11.16 -16.89 7.00
C GLY A 640 10.20 -15.74 7.26
N PRO A 641 9.51 -15.68 8.40
CA PRO A 641 8.56 -14.63 8.73
C PRO A 641 9.10 -13.20 8.58
N HIS A 642 10.38 -13.02 8.75
CA HIS A 642 11.08 -11.73 8.64
C HIS A 642 11.31 -11.26 7.20
N ARG A 643 11.45 -12.22 6.24
CA ARG A 643 11.71 -11.95 4.82
C ARG A 643 11.39 -13.21 4.00
N TYR A 644 10.21 -13.24 3.41
CA TYR A 644 9.74 -14.45 2.71
C TYR A 644 9.73 -14.32 1.17
N GLY A 645 9.85 -13.12 0.62
CA GLY A 645 9.47 -12.76 -0.75
C GLY A 645 7.99 -12.39 -0.70
N THR A 646 7.41 -11.96 -1.65
CA THR A 646 7.52 -11.80 -3.09
C THR A 646 8.28 -10.53 -3.53
N LEU A 647 8.16 -10.15 -4.84
CA LEU A 647 8.69 -8.88 -5.36
C LEU A 647 8.30 -7.68 -4.47
N LYS A 648 7.04 -7.63 -3.98
CA LYS A 648 6.52 -6.53 -3.15
C LYS A 648 7.23 -6.39 -1.81
N ASP A 649 7.80 -7.48 -1.29
CA ASP A 649 8.55 -7.45 -0.02
C ASP A 649 9.80 -6.56 -0.09
N GLY A 650 10.33 -6.35 -1.29
CA GLY A 650 11.43 -5.41 -1.51
C GLY A 650 11.09 -3.94 -1.26
N PHE A 651 9.82 -3.57 -1.27
CA PHE A 651 9.36 -2.19 -1.04
C PHE A 651 9.05 -1.89 0.44
N ASN A 652 9.73 -2.58 1.34
CA ASN A 652 9.70 -2.39 2.79
C ASN A 652 11.09 -1.96 3.30
N ASN A 653 11.24 -1.78 4.61
CA ASN A 653 12.49 -1.48 5.30
C ASN A 653 13.15 -0.18 4.80
N ASN A 654 12.36 0.89 4.75
CA ASN A 654 12.80 2.24 4.36
C ASN A 654 13.58 2.22 3.03
N MET A 655 12.96 1.65 1.99
CA MET A 655 13.59 1.36 0.71
C MET A 655 14.27 2.56 0.06
N LEU A 656 15.31 2.27 -0.74
CA LEU A 656 16.10 3.21 -1.53
C LEU A 656 15.96 2.88 -3.02
N PHE A 657 15.57 3.84 -3.85
CA PHE A 657 15.50 3.67 -5.30
C PHE A 657 16.82 4.13 -5.95
N VAL A 658 17.46 3.22 -6.68
CA VAL A 658 18.76 3.45 -7.33
C VAL A 658 18.61 3.31 -8.84
N TYR A 659 18.62 4.43 -9.56
CA TYR A 659 18.49 4.41 -11.02
C TYR A 659 19.85 4.37 -11.72
N GLY A 660 19.91 3.60 -12.82
CA GLY A 660 21.13 3.44 -13.63
C GLY A 660 21.46 4.67 -14.46
N THR A 661 22.78 4.97 -14.58
CA THR A 661 23.34 6.07 -15.37
C THR A 661 24.40 5.61 -16.37
N GLN A 662 24.69 4.30 -16.42
CA GLN A 662 25.74 3.73 -17.28
C GLN A 662 25.22 3.29 -18.67
N GLY A 663 23.92 3.41 -18.91
CA GLY A 663 23.29 3.07 -20.18
C GLY A 663 23.48 4.13 -21.26
N ASN A 664 22.87 3.88 -22.41
CA ASN A 664 22.69 4.93 -23.40
C ASN A 664 21.64 5.98 -22.93
N ARG A 665 21.45 7.04 -23.71
CA ARG A 665 20.55 8.14 -23.33
C ARG A 665 19.12 7.67 -23.04
N GLU A 666 18.56 6.76 -23.85
CA GLU A 666 17.19 6.28 -23.67
C GLU A 666 17.05 5.41 -22.43
N GLU A 667 18.03 4.52 -22.18
CA GLU A 667 18.07 3.65 -21.01
C GLU A 667 18.20 4.46 -19.72
N ASN A 668 19.06 5.49 -19.68
CA ASN A 668 19.23 6.36 -18.52
C ASN A 668 17.99 7.22 -18.25
N VAL A 669 17.36 7.76 -19.30
CA VAL A 669 16.09 8.50 -19.18
C VAL A 669 14.98 7.59 -18.67
N TRP A 670 14.87 6.37 -19.17
CA TRP A 670 13.89 5.40 -18.69
C TRP A 670 14.12 5.07 -17.21
N ALA A 671 15.37 4.78 -16.80
CA ALA A 671 15.69 4.37 -15.44
C ALA A 671 15.28 5.46 -14.43
N PHE A 672 15.61 6.71 -14.70
CA PHE A 672 15.19 7.84 -13.88
C PHE A 672 13.66 8.02 -13.86
N ASN A 673 13.02 8.03 -15.04
CA ASN A 673 11.59 8.26 -15.15
C ASN A 673 10.78 7.14 -14.51
N LYS A 674 11.24 5.87 -14.59
CA LYS A 674 10.58 4.74 -13.94
C LYS A 674 10.72 4.82 -12.41
N ALA A 675 11.90 5.15 -11.89
CA ALA A 675 12.10 5.36 -10.45
C ALA A 675 11.21 6.50 -9.93
N ARG A 676 11.13 7.62 -10.66
CA ARG A 676 10.25 8.75 -10.33
C ARG A 676 8.77 8.34 -10.36
N PHE A 677 8.33 7.63 -11.40
CA PHE A 677 6.97 7.16 -11.54
C PHE A 677 6.55 6.25 -10.38
N ASP A 678 7.42 5.32 -9.96
CA ASP A 678 7.15 4.44 -8.83
C ASP A 678 7.13 5.20 -7.50
N ALA A 679 8.01 6.15 -7.30
CA ALA A 679 7.99 7.01 -6.11
C ALA A 679 6.73 7.88 -6.04
N GLU A 680 6.31 8.45 -7.19
CA GLU A 680 5.04 9.20 -7.30
C GLU A 680 3.84 8.28 -7.04
N THR A 681 3.87 7.04 -7.54
CA THR A 681 2.82 6.05 -7.30
C THR A 681 2.72 5.70 -5.82
N PHE A 682 3.86 5.47 -5.16
CA PHE A 682 3.89 5.16 -3.74
C PHE A 682 3.46 6.35 -2.86
N TRP A 683 3.83 7.58 -3.25
CA TRP A 683 3.30 8.78 -2.60
C TRP A 683 1.78 8.93 -2.78
N TYR A 684 1.30 8.83 -4.03
CA TYR A 684 -0.13 9.01 -4.33
C TYR A 684 -0.99 7.94 -3.65
N GLN A 685 -0.60 6.66 -3.80
CA GLN A 685 -1.37 5.50 -3.31
C GLN A 685 -1.21 5.31 -1.79
N GLY A 686 -0.05 5.61 -1.24
CA GLY A 686 0.33 5.22 0.11
C GLY A 686 0.84 6.34 1.00
N ASN A 687 0.64 7.61 0.66
CA ASN A 687 1.20 8.74 1.45
C ASN A 687 2.71 8.57 1.72
N GLY A 688 3.41 7.95 0.78
CA GLY A 688 4.80 7.51 0.94
C GLY A 688 5.83 8.60 0.68
N SER A 689 7.06 8.31 1.08
CA SER A 689 8.22 9.17 0.79
C SER A 689 9.43 8.28 0.53
N VAL A 690 10.01 8.36 -0.66
CA VAL A 690 11.10 7.47 -1.08
C VAL A 690 12.32 8.28 -1.50
N ASP A 691 13.50 7.83 -1.09
CA ASP A 691 14.77 8.34 -1.59
C ASP A 691 15.06 7.79 -2.99
N ILE A 692 15.39 8.69 -3.92
CA ILE A 692 15.83 8.34 -5.28
C ILE A 692 17.24 8.88 -5.46
N ILE A 693 18.19 8.00 -5.83
CA ILE A 693 19.58 8.38 -6.10
C ILE A 693 20.08 7.77 -7.41
N ALA A 694 21.07 8.39 -8.02
CA ALA A 694 21.81 7.80 -9.12
C ALA A 694 22.69 6.64 -8.63
N ASP A 695 22.92 5.64 -9.46
CA ASP A 695 23.81 4.52 -9.16
C ASP A 695 25.25 4.95 -8.85
N ALA A 696 25.70 6.06 -9.43
CA ALA A 696 26.99 6.67 -9.14
C ALA A 696 27.11 7.25 -7.72
N GLU A 697 25.97 7.56 -7.07
CA GLU A 697 25.89 8.08 -5.69
C GLU A 697 25.66 6.95 -4.68
N PHE A 698 25.42 5.72 -5.14
CA PHE A 698 25.11 4.59 -4.27
C PHE A 698 26.33 4.13 -3.46
N ASN A 699 26.19 4.11 -2.14
CA ASN A 699 27.20 3.56 -1.24
C ASN A 699 26.70 2.22 -0.67
N PRO A 700 27.26 1.07 -1.06
CA PRO A 700 26.82 -0.24 -0.61
C PRO A 700 26.96 -0.47 0.91
N GLY A 701 27.88 0.23 1.57
CA GLY A 701 28.10 0.14 3.01
C GLY A 701 27.21 1.05 3.86
N ALA A 702 26.46 1.98 3.23
CA ALA A 702 25.53 2.81 3.94
C ALA A 702 24.20 2.07 4.15
N ASP A 703 23.63 2.22 5.36
CA ASP A 703 22.28 1.75 5.70
C ASP A 703 22.02 0.29 5.26
N PRO A 704 22.75 -0.71 5.77
CA PRO A 704 22.69 -2.09 5.29
C PRO A 704 21.30 -2.71 5.41
N ASP A 705 20.47 -2.24 6.35
CA ASP A 705 19.12 -2.77 6.57
C ASP A 705 18.04 -2.05 5.76
N ARG A 706 18.39 -1.12 4.88
CA ARG A 706 17.45 -0.57 3.89
C ARG A 706 17.34 -1.50 2.68
N SER A 707 16.12 -1.78 2.23
CA SER A 707 15.89 -2.44 0.95
C SER A 707 16.33 -1.54 -0.21
N VAL A 708 16.78 -2.13 -1.31
CA VAL A 708 17.26 -1.39 -2.49
C VAL A 708 16.46 -1.83 -3.72
N ILE A 709 15.87 -0.86 -4.43
CA ILE A 709 15.21 -1.09 -5.71
C ILE A 709 16.10 -0.59 -6.82
N LEU A 710 16.59 -1.51 -7.65
CA LEU A 710 17.46 -1.20 -8.80
C LEU A 710 16.64 -1.00 -10.06
N TYR A 711 16.80 0.14 -10.71
CA TYR A 711 16.25 0.44 -12.03
C TYR A 711 17.35 0.37 -13.07
N GLY A 712 17.32 -0.67 -13.90
CA GLY A 712 18.35 -0.97 -14.92
C GLY A 712 18.92 -2.37 -14.73
N ASN A 713 19.72 -2.78 -15.73
CA ASN A 713 20.39 -4.07 -15.77
C ASN A 713 21.89 -3.93 -15.44
N ALA A 714 22.64 -5.03 -15.47
CA ALA A 714 24.07 -5.07 -15.14
C ALA A 714 24.93 -4.14 -16.03
N ASP A 715 24.51 -3.86 -17.27
CA ASP A 715 25.23 -2.97 -18.19
C ASP A 715 24.85 -1.49 -18.01
N THR A 716 23.77 -1.20 -17.28
CA THR A 716 23.20 0.15 -17.20
C THR A 716 23.16 0.74 -15.80
N ASN A 717 23.33 -0.10 -14.75
CA ASN A 717 23.29 0.31 -13.35
C ASN A 717 24.55 -0.16 -12.60
N ALA A 718 25.39 0.79 -12.20
CA ALA A 718 26.67 0.52 -11.54
C ALA A 718 26.53 -0.13 -10.16
N ALA A 719 25.37 0.00 -9.49
CA ALA A 719 25.14 -0.65 -8.20
C ALA A 719 25.02 -2.18 -8.30
N TRP A 720 24.74 -2.70 -9.50
CA TRP A 720 24.60 -4.14 -9.76
C TRP A 720 25.83 -4.94 -9.29
N LYS A 721 27.01 -4.48 -9.61
CA LYS A 721 28.28 -5.13 -9.27
C LYS A 721 28.54 -5.28 -7.77
N TYR A 722 27.91 -4.44 -6.94
CA TYR A 722 28.06 -4.50 -5.48
C TYR A 722 26.98 -5.39 -4.84
N LEU A 723 25.82 -5.46 -5.44
CA LEU A 723 24.63 -6.06 -4.83
C LEU A 723 24.31 -7.45 -5.40
N LEU A 724 24.60 -7.70 -6.69
CA LEU A 724 24.07 -8.85 -7.43
C LEU A 724 25.15 -9.65 -8.20
N THR A 725 26.44 -9.49 -7.90
CA THR A 725 27.52 -10.26 -8.58
C THR A 725 27.29 -11.75 -8.49
N ASP A 726 26.87 -12.25 -7.32
CA ASP A 726 26.65 -13.67 -7.04
C ASP A 726 25.20 -14.10 -7.27
N SER A 727 24.35 -13.23 -7.84
CA SER A 727 22.95 -13.56 -8.07
C SER A 727 22.82 -14.61 -9.18
N PRO A 728 21.99 -15.65 -9.01
CA PRO A 728 21.71 -16.61 -10.06
C PRO A 728 20.87 -15.99 -11.21
N VAL A 729 20.39 -14.76 -11.03
CA VAL A 729 19.71 -14.00 -12.07
C VAL A 729 20.60 -12.85 -12.51
N GLN A 730 21.00 -12.85 -13.77
CA GLN A 730 21.82 -11.82 -14.39
C GLN A 730 21.12 -11.24 -15.61
N VAL A 731 20.73 -9.97 -15.51
CA VAL A 731 20.11 -9.25 -16.63
C VAL A 731 21.14 -8.38 -17.31
N SER A 732 21.36 -8.59 -18.61
CA SER A 732 22.23 -7.78 -19.44
C SER A 732 21.60 -7.53 -20.81
N ARG A 733 22.24 -6.70 -21.63
CA ARG A 733 21.71 -6.44 -22.97
C ARG A 733 21.60 -7.72 -23.79
N ASN A 734 20.43 -7.90 -24.40
CA ASN A 734 20.06 -9.02 -25.28
C ASN A 734 19.97 -10.39 -24.61
N ARG A 735 20.08 -10.50 -23.27
CA ARG A 735 19.98 -11.77 -22.55
C ARG A 735 19.63 -11.62 -21.09
N ILE A 736 19.00 -12.65 -20.55
CA ILE A 736 18.79 -12.85 -19.13
C ILE A 736 19.29 -14.24 -18.77
N GLY A 737 20.29 -14.32 -17.87
CA GLY A 737 20.74 -15.56 -17.28
C GLY A 737 19.87 -15.91 -16.07
N PHE A 738 19.44 -17.17 -15.96
CA PHE A 738 18.68 -17.71 -14.85
C PHE A 738 19.23 -19.10 -14.47
N GLY A 739 19.97 -19.19 -13.37
CA GLY A 739 20.69 -20.40 -13.03
C GLY A 739 21.63 -20.81 -14.16
N LYS A 740 21.37 -21.96 -14.78
CA LYS A 740 22.12 -22.48 -15.94
C LYS A 740 21.49 -22.06 -17.29
N ASP A 741 20.30 -21.53 -17.28
CA ASP A 741 19.54 -21.18 -18.48
C ASP A 741 19.84 -19.75 -18.94
N ILE A 742 19.71 -19.52 -20.25
CA ILE A 742 19.88 -18.20 -20.85
C ILE A 742 18.67 -17.91 -21.76
N LEU A 743 17.88 -16.91 -21.40
CA LEU A 743 16.83 -16.38 -22.25
C LEU A 743 17.43 -15.27 -23.11
N LYS A 744 17.36 -15.43 -24.44
CA LYS A 744 17.87 -14.46 -25.42
C LYS A 744 16.74 -13.57 -25.91
N GLY A 745 16.99 -12.29 -26.08
CA GLY A 745 16.07 -11.28 -26.61
C GLY A 745 16.42 -9.90 -26.11
N SER A 746 16.08 -8.86 -26.84
CA SER A 746 16.30 -7.46 -26.50
C SER A 746 15.03 -6.77 -25.94
N ASP A 747 13.94 -7.51 -25.80
CA ASP A 747 12.62 -7.04 -25.41
C ASP A 747 12.07 -7.68 -24.14
N LEU A 748 12.92 -8.44 -23.42
CA LEU A 748 12.53 -9.09 -22.18
C LEU A 748 12.55 -8.10 -21.02
N ALA A 749 11.43 -8.01 -20.29
CA ALA A 749 11.36 -7.40 -18.97
C ALA A 749 11.69 -8.44 -17.90
N CYS A 750 12.33 -8.00 -16.82
CA CYS A 750 12.67 -8.85 -15.66
C CYS A 750 12.42 -8.10 -14.36
N LEU A 751 11.58 -8.69 -13.51
CA LEU A 751 11.31 -8.24 -12.16
C LEU A 751 11.71 -9.36 -11.21
N PHE A 752 12.56 -9.10 -10.22
CA PHE A 752 12.89 -10.12 -9.23
C PHE A 752 13.37 -9.54 -7.90
N ILE A 753 13.35 -10.38 -6.87
CA ILE A 753 13.81 -10.05 -5.52
C ILE A 753 14.95 -10.99 -5.09
N ARG A 754 15.90 -10.44 -4.33
CA ARG A 754 16.98 -11.18 -3.67
C ARG A 754 17.20 -10.67 -2.25
N PRO A 755 17.73 -11.48 -1.32
CA PRO A 755 18.16 -10.96 -0.04
C PRO A 755 19.34 -9.99 -0.21
N ARG A 756 19.34 -8.89 0.55
CA ARG A 756 20.51 -8.00 0.61
C ARG A 756 21.57 -8.63 1.49
N LYS A 757 22.75 -8.87 0.91
CA LYS A 757 23.88 -9.48 1.61
C LYS A 757 24.28 -8.62 2.81
N GLY A 758 24.47 -9.24 3.96
CA GLY A 758 24.82 -8.55 5.22
C GLY A 758 23.62 -7.99 5.99
N SER A 759 22.40 -8.15 5.50
CA SER A 759 21.17 -7.81 6.24
C SER A 759 20.29 -9.05 6.44
N MET A 760 19.64 -9.11 7.60
CA MET A 760 18.63 -10.13 7.90
C MET A 760 17.24 -9.72 7.43
N LEU A 761 17.01 -8.42 7.18
CA LEU A 761 15.68 -7.87 6.89
C LEU A 761 15.56 -7.34 5.46
N ALA A 762 16.61 -6.67 4.98
CA ALA A 762 16.56 -5.94 3.73
C ALA A 762 16.65 -6.85 2.51
N SER A 763 15.98 -6.44 1.44
CA SER A 763 15.94 -7.09 0.14
C SER A 763 16.48 -6.18 -0.97
N ILE A 764 16.87 -6.79 -2.08
CA ILE A 764 17.18 -6.11 -3.34
C ILE A 764 16.08 -6.48 -4.31
N CYS A 765 15.38 -5.48 -4.82
CA CYS A 765 14.40 -5.63 -5.86
C CYS A 765 14.97 -5.11 -7.17
N VAL A 766 14.76 -5.80 -8.26
CA VAL A 766 15.25 -5.41 -9.58
C VAL A 766 14.08 -5.16 -10.51
N ILE A 767 14.11 -4.01 -11.16
CA ILE A 767 13.20 -3.62 -12.23
C ILE A 767 14.06 -3.33 -13.45
N ALA A 768 14.13 -4.29 -14.37
CA ALA A 768 15.07 -4.26 -15.47
C ALA A 768 14.47 -4.80 -16.77
N GLY A 769 15.25 -4.71 -17.83
CA GLY A 769 14.98 -5.36 -19.11
C GLY A 769 16.28 -5.64 -19.83
N SER A 770 16.24 -6.59 -20.78
CA SER A 770 17.35 -6.95 -21.63
C SER A 770 17.61 -5.96 -22.78
N GLY A 771 16.81 -4.90 -22.84
CA GLY A 771 16.92 -3.74 -23.71
C GLY A 771 15.77 -2.78 -23.46
N ILE A 772 15.74 -1.67 -24.19
CA ILE A 772 14.80 -0.57 -23.90
C ILE A 772 13.33 -0.96 -24.00
N LYS A 773 12.95 -1.90 -24.89
CA LYS A 773 11.57 -2.42 -24.99
C LYS A 773 11.17 -3.14 -23.72
N GLY A 774 12.00 -4.07 -23.25
CA GLY A 774 11.78 -4.79 -21.99
C GLY A 774 11.72 -3.85 -20.80
N MET A 775 12.60 -2.83 -20.76
CA MET A 775 12.59 -1.79 -19.74
C MET A 775 11.27 -1.01 -19.73
N ARG A 776 10.80 -0.52 -20.88
CA ARG A 776 9.52 0.21 -21.00
C ARG A 776 8.33 -0.64 -20.59
N LEU A 777 8.36 -1.94 -20.87
CA LEU A 777 7.29 -2.88 -20.52
C LEU A 777 7.03 -2.97 -19.01
N THR A 778 8.03 -2.69 -18.16
CA THR A 778 7.88 -2.70 -16.70
C THR A 778 6.94 -1.61 -16.17
N VAL A 779 6.69 -0.53 -16.92
CA VAL A 779 5.77 0.56 -16.55
C VAL A 779 4.33 0.05 -16.39
N ASN A 780 3.98 -1.01 -17.13
CA ASN A 780 2.63 -1.58 -17.15
C ASN A 780 2.39 -2.66 -16.10
N ARG A 781 3.24 -2.75 -15.09
CA ARG A 781 3.08 -3.72 -13.99
C ARG A 781 2.70 -3.01 -12.71
N PRO A 782 1.46 -3.21 -12.19
CA PRO A 782 0.93 -2.46 -11.04
C PRO A 782 1.32 -3.10 -9.69
N TYR A 783 2.61 -3.37 -9.47
CA TYR A 783 3.09 -4.00 -8.22
C TYR A 783 2.94 -3.10 -6.99
N LEU A 784 2.72 -1.79 -7.15
CA LEU A 784 2.43 -0.86 -6.06
C LEU A 784 0.93 -0.65 -5.82
N TYR A 785 0.08 -1.53 -6.36
CA TYR A 785 -1.37 -1.51 -6.14
C TYR A 785 -1.84 -2.79 -5.45
N PRO A 786 -2.93 -2.73 -4.65
CA PRO A 786 -3.50 -3.90 -3.99
C PRO A 786 -4.13 -4.86 -5.01
N GLY A 787 -4.23 -6.14 -4.60
CA GLY A 787 -4.93 -7.16 -5.37
C GLY A 787 -4.16 -7.70 -6.59
N PHE A 788 -2.90 -7.30 -6.79
CA PHE A 788 -2.01 -7.89 -7.79
C PHE A 788 -0.92 -8.70 -7.10
N GLY A 789 -0.80 -9.97 -7.48
CA GLY A 789 0.29 -10.83 -7.05
C GLY A 789 1.55 -10.64 -7.89
N PHE A 790 2.69 -10.82 -7.28
CA PHE A 790 3.98 -10.89 -7.97
C PHE A 790 4.83 -11.94 -7.28
N PRO A 791 5.25 -13.02 -7.97
CA PRO A 791 6.18 -13.98 -7.40
C PRO A 791 7.56 -13.37 -7.17
N ASP A 792 8.54 -14.16 -6.75
CA ASP A 792 9.90 -13.68 -6.53
C ASP A 792 10.58 -13.23 -7.81
N ILE A 793 10.25 -13.86 -8.93
CA ILE A 793 10.77 -13.53 -10.25
C ILE A 793 9.71 -13.66 -11.33
N MET A 794 9.74 -12.71 -12.26
CA MET A 794 8.99 -12.73 -13.52
C MET A 794 9.85 -12.23 -14.66
N ILE A 795 9.89 -12.99 -15.76
CA ILE A 795 10.47 -12.58 -17.03
C ILE A 795 9.38 -12.65 -18.09
N PHE A 796 9.19 -11.57 -18.83
CA PHE A 796 8.11 -11.49 -19.80
C PHE A 796 8.45 -10.55 -20.96
N ASP A 797 7.76 -10.72 -22.10
CA ASP A 797 7.87 -9.85 -23.26
C ASP A 797 6.55 -9.09 -23.55
N SER A 798 6.57 -8.28 -24.60
CA SER A 798 5.43 -7.45 -24.98
C SER A 798 4.21 -8.21 -25.49
N THR A 799 4.30 -9.53 -25.71
CA THR A 799 3.17 -10.40 -26.07
C THR A 799 2.10 -10.39 -24.96
N LEU A 800 2.51 -10.17 -23.68
CA LEU A 800 1.57 -9.97 -22.59
C LEU A 800 0.57 -8.82 -22.82
N LEU A 801 0.98 -7.78 -23.55
CA LEU A 801 0.08 -6.65 -23.90
C LEU A 801 -0.95 -6.98 -24.98
N LYS A 802 -0.89 -8.18 -25.57
CA LYS A 802 -1.92 -8.73 -26.46
C LYS A 802 -2.95 -9.58 -25.71
N GLY A 803 -2.82 -9.71 -24.38
CA GLY A 803 -3.64 -10.65 -23.60
C GLY A 803 -3.21 -12.10 -23.73
N ASP A 804 -1.98 -12.36 -24.22
CA ASP A 804 -1.46 -13.68 -24.47
C ASP A 804 -0.45 -14.10 -23.40
N SER A 805 -0.76 -15.20 -22.71
CA SER A 805 0.07 -15.74 -21.62
C SER A 805 1.42 -16.31 -22.08
N THR A 806 1.61 -16.57 -23.38
CA THR A 806 2.92 -16.99 -23.92
C THR A 806 3.98 -15.90 -23.82
N GLY A 807 3.57 -14.65 -23.59
CA GLY A 807 4.47 -13.56 -23.24
C GLY A 807 5.14 -13.72 -21.87
N MET A 808 4.62 -14.55 -20.96
CA MET A 808 5.29 -14.93 -19.72
C MET A 808 6.35 -15.97 -20.01
N LYS A 809 7.62 -15.60 -19.95
CA LYS A 809 8.74 -16.49 -20.24
C LYS A 809 9.20 -17.27 -19.02
N LEU A 810 9.11 -16.66 -17.84
CA LEU A 810 9.44 -17.30 -16.59
C LEU A 810 8.64 -16.65 -15.45
N ALA A 811 8.12 -17.47 -14.53
CA ALA A 811 7.58 -17.03 -13.25
C ALA A 811 7.92 -18.05 -12.18
N GLY A 812 8.15 -17.60 -10.93
CA GLY A 812 8.38 -18.55 -9.84
C GLY A 812 8.92 -17.95 -8.55
N PHE A 813 9.23 -18.88 -7.66
CA PHE A 813 9.73 -18.61 -6.30
C PHE A 813 11.07 -19.29 -6.11
N PHE A 814 12.07 -18.56 -5.59
CA PHE A 814 13.33 -19.15 -5.15
C PHE A 814 13.10 -20.08 -3.97
N GLY A 815 13.98 -21.04 -3.78
CA GLY A 815 13.99 -21.91 -2.60
C GLY A 815 14.04 -21.13 -1.29
N ILE A 816 13.83 -21.78 -0.16
CA ILE A 816 13.96 -21.13 1.16
C ILE A 816 15.38 -20.62 1.41
N ASP A 817 16.37 -21.24 0.82
CA ASP A 817 17.78 -20.85 0.79
C ASP A 817 18.11 -19.80 -0.27
N TRP A 818 17.09 -19.25 -0.94
CA TRP A 818 17.19 -18.32 -2.07
C TRP A 818 17.87 -18.90 -3.32
N SER A 819 18.07 -20.22 -3.41
CA SER A 819 18.61 -20.88 -4.60
C SER A 819 17.56 -21.03 -5.71
N VAL A 820 18.04 -21.27 -6.93
CA VAL A 820 17.22 -21.69 -8.08
C VAL A 820 16.94 -23.17 -8.01
N GLU A 821 17.90 -23.96 -7.56
CA GLU A 821 17.84 -25.41 -7.50
C GLU A 821 16.71 -25.94 -6.61
N ASN A 822 16.44 -25.26 -5.49
CA ASN A 822 15.40 -25.60 -4.53
C ASN A 822 14.13 -24.78 -4.72
N GLY A 823 14.06 -24.00 -5.80
CA GLY A 823 12.91 -23.14 -6.14
C GLY A 823 11.84 -23.84 -6.97
N GLU A 824 10.72 -23.15 -7.14
CA GLU A 824 9.62 -23.59 -8.02
C GLU A 824 9.44 -22.57 -9.15
N PHE A 825 9.70 -22.98 -10.38
CA PHE A 825 9.65 -22.10 -11.56
C PHE A 825 8.94 -22.78 -12.72
N VAL A 826 8.28 -21.98 -13.53
CA VAL A 826 7.77 -22.34 -14.84
C VAL A 826 8.49 -21.51 -15.88
N ILE A 827 9.13 -22.18 -16.84
CA ILE A 827 9.82 -21.59 -17.98
C ILE A 827 8.99 -21.94 -19.23
N ASN A 828 8.51 -20.94 -19.95
CA ASN A 828 7.84 -21.09 -21.22
C ASN A 828 8.83 -20.81 -22.36
N ASN A 829 9.11 -21.81 -23.18
CA ASN A 829 10.01 -21.70 -24.32
C ASN A 829 9.40 -20.92 -25.48
#